data_c77b5263bb4587e3989806d65afacec2
#
_entry.id   c77b5263bb4587e3989806d65afacec2
#
_cell.length_a   1.000
_cell.length_b   1.000
_cell.length_c   1.000
_cell.angle_alpha   90.00
_cell.angle_beta   90.00
_cell.angle_gamma   90.00
#
_symmetry.space_group_name_H-M   'P 1'
#
loop_
_entity.id
_entity.type
_entity.pdbx_description
1 polymer ?
#
loop_
_entity_poly.entity_id
_entity_poly.type
_entity_poly.pdbx_seq_one_letter_code
_entity_poly.pdbx_strand_id
1 'polypeptide(L)'
;MDYRDIAGQEDVFSSQVAESDGVHNHEMNVAWRFVTSTNVSVFLTGKAGTGKTTFLRTLRARTPKRMVVLAPTGVAAINAQGLTIHSFFQLSFGPIVPGMTFQDKGTYYKMSKEKKNLIKTLDLLVIDEISMVRCDVLDAVDQELRKYRDKNKPFGGVQLLLIGDLQQLAPVAQEKEWQLLAPYYSTPYFFGSKALQQMQYVTIELKHIYRQQDAVFINILGKIRNHQVDTATMNALNARYMPDFEPPKNEDWIRLTTHNKMAQTYNDKQLVALPSKEVEFVAEIHKNFPESSYPADERLIVKEGAQVMFIKNDPTPDKEYYNGKIGVVKGFAWDDETDKQLIVVHCKEDDKTIYVPQLTWENTKYVIDEETKEIREEVDGTFKQYPLRLAWAITVHKSQGLTFDHAVLDITDSFTHGQVYVALSRCRTLEGMVLARPLSAGSVITDASVTAYIDRELIEAQQTEGKLPQMMYEYYFSLLNELFEFQLLKKDAEYLMRVVNEHLYSSAPALLEGLQAVLPKMQTEVVEVSQKFQRQYGALMQQSGLSFARDEKLQERLKAAMGYFDTKLHELLDPVVARTKVVINNKQVTKQYNNALDSFMLSYKLKVGILSRLKDKDFSIRDYLRAKAKAVLDEVEIDETEVKVKKKKVKEEKPKKEKVDTRGLTFKMFREGKTIKEIAAERSLTVGTVENHLALFVKSGDLKVDEVVSTQHQKIIRGIIKSFNKAYSLSDVKNLLPDDYTYAEIKLVIADMEK
;
A
#
# COMPACT_ATOMS: atom_id res chain seq x y z
N MET A 1 -38.02 3.19 13.54
CA MET A 1 -36.95 3.66 14.44
C MET A 1 -35.79 4.08 13.59
N ASP A 2 -35.44 5.35 13.65
CA ASP A 2 -34.43 5.95 12.78
C ASP A 2 -33.05 5.55 13.31
N TYR A 3 -32.18 4.93 12.47
CA TYR A 3 -30.82 4.48 12.89
C TYR A 3 -29.90 5.64 13.28
N ARG A 4 -30.36 6.88 13.14
CA ARG A 4 -29.67 8.09 13.61
C ARG A 4 -29.40 8.05 15.10
N ASP A 5 -30.17 7.27 15.85
CA ASP A 5 -30.07 7.16 17.31
C ASP A 5 -29.02 6.14 17.81
N ILE A 6 -28.52 5.24 16.94
CA ILE A 6 -27.73 4.07 17.38
C ILE A 6 -26.29 4.42 17.82
N ALA A 7 -25.66 5.45 17.27
CA ALA A 7 -24.23 5.69 17.52
C ALA A 7 -23.86 7.14 17.84
N GLY A 8 -24.82 8.06 17.97
CA GLY A 8 -24.51 9.47 18.24
C GLY A 8 -23.60 10.15 17.20
N GLN A 9 -23.50 9.56 16.04
CA GLN A 9 -22.72 10.15 14.94
C GLN A 9 -23.66 10.98 14.09
N GLU A 10 -23.37 12.28 14.01
CA GLU A 10 -23.98 13.20 13.04
C GLU A 10 -23.83 12.63 11.63
N ASP A 11 -24.80 12.90 10.76
CA ASP A 11 -24.71 12.57 9.34
C ASP A 11 -23.53 13.33 8.74
N VAL A 12 -22.41 12.64 8.59
CA VAL A 12 -21.12 13.22 8.20
C VAL A 12 -21.18 13.89 6.81
N PHE A 13 -22.09 13.41 5.95
CA PHE A 13 -22.27 13.92 4.60
C PHE A 13 -23.43 14.91 4.42
N SER A 14 -24.24 15.15 5.47
CA SER A 14 -25.31 16.13 5.41
C SER A 14 -24.83 17.58 5.55
N SER A 15 -23.72 17.81 6.25
CA SER A 15 -23.22 19.15 6.56
C SER A 15 -22.24 19.75 5.56
N GLN A 16 -21.67 18.96 4.64
CA GLN A 16 -20.68 19.44 3.65
C GLN A 16 -21.22 19.65 2.22
N VAL A 17 -22.42 19.14 1.90
CA VAL A 17 -23.06 19.27 0.59
C VAL A 17 -24.33 20.14 0.65
N ALA A 18 -24.72 20.57 1.84
CA ALA A 18 -25.99 21.26 2.08
C ALA A 18 -26.05 22.72 1.57
N GLU A 19 -24.97 23.28 1.01
CA GLU A 19 -25.02 24.67 0.52
C GLU A 19 -25.45 24.81 -0.95
N SER A 20 -25.50 23.71 -1.76
CA SER A 20 -25.94 23.86 -3.15
C SER A 20 -27.20 23.10 -3.56
N ASP A 21 -27.58 21.93 -3.00
CA ASP A 21 -28.71 21.17 -3.57
C ASP A 21 -29.59 20.36 -2.59
N GLY A 22 -29.37 20.37 -1.29
CA GLY A 22 -30.26 19.69 -0.32
C GLY A 22 -30.35 18.15 -0.43
N VAL A 23 -29.47 17.50 -1.18
CA VAL A 23 -29.49 16.06 -1.42
C VAL A 23 -28.73 15.35 -0.29
N HIS A 24 -29.46 14.71 0.61
CA HIS A 24 -28.89 13.74 1.56
C HIS A 24 -28.30 12.56 0.81
N ASN A 25 -26.97 12.35 0.87
CA ASN A 25 -26.35 11.17 0.30
C ASN A 25 -26.45 9.99 1.27
N HIS A 26 -27.62 9.38 1.26
CA HIS A 26 -27.97 8.27 2.15
C HIS A 26 -27.00 7.09 2.03
N GLU A 27 -26.65 6.67 0.81
CA GLU A 27 -25.76 5.55 0.57
C GLU A 27 -24.35 5.82 1.11
N MET A 28 -23.86 7.07 1.02
CA MET A 28 -22.56 7.41 1.62
C MET A 28 -22.59 7.32 3.14
N ASN A 29 -23.68 7.72 3.79
CA ASN A 29 -23.82 7.59 5.24
C ASN A 29 -23.92 6.12 5.69
N VAL A 30 -24.63 5.28 4.93
CA VAL A 30 -24.66 3.82 5.16
C VAL A 30 -23.26 3.23 5.04
N ALA A 31 -22.53 3.56 3.96
CA ALA A 31 -21.14 3.11 3.76
C ALA A 31 -20.22 3.57 4.90
N TRP A 32 -20.35 4.82 5.33
CA TRP A 32 -19.60 5.37 6.46
C TRP A 32 -19.81 4.53 7.73
N ARG A 33 -21.04 4.22 8.07
CA ARG A 33 -21.39 3.43 9.27
C ARG A 33 -20.85 2.00 9.19
N PHE A 34 -20.96 1.35 8.04
CA PHE A 34 -20.36 0.02 7.85
C PHE A 34 -18.86 0.04 8.07
N VAL A 35 -18.16 1.02 7.49
CA VAL A 35 -16.71 1.11 7.59
C VAL A 35 -16.25 1.47 9.00
N THR A 36 -16.93 2.40 9.68
CA THR A 36 -16.46 2.93 10.98
C THR A 36 -16.99 2.17 12.19
N SER A 37 -18.18 1.57 12.08
CA SER A 37 -18.90 0.97 13.22
C SER A 37 -19.08 -0.54 13.13
N THR A 38 -18.52 -1.18 12.10
CA THR A 38 -18.47 -2.64 11.95
C THR A 38 -17.07 -3.10 11.53
N ASN A 39 -16.84 -4.42 11.52
CA ASN A 39 -15.65 -5.04 10.91
C ASN A 39 -15.95 -5.73 9.58
N VAL A 40 -17.16 -5.55 9.07
CA VAL A 40 -17.59 -6.14 7.80
C VAL A 40 -16.95 -5.38 6.66
N SER A 41 -16.33 -6.10 5.73
CA SER A 41 -15.72 -5.52 4.55
C SER A 41 -16.79 -4.96 3.61
N VAL A 42 -16.43 -3.90 2.86
CA VAL A 42 -17.37 -3.17 2.01
C VAL A 42 -16.83 -3.11 0.58
N PHE A 43 -17.65 -3.48 -0.39
CA PHE A 43 -17.47 -3.12 -1.78
C PHE A 43 -18.31 -1.88 -2.08
N LEU A 44 -17.66 -0.72 -2.21
CA LEU A 44 -18.29 0.55 -2.54
C LEU A 44 -18.21 0.77 -4.04
N THR A 45 -19.33 0.63 -4.73
CA THR A 45 -19.42 0.79 -6.17
C THR A 45 -20.32 1.98 -6.55
N GLY A 46 -20.42 2.25 -7.83
CA GLY A 46 -21.27 3.31 -8.38
C GLY A 46 -20.72 3.84 -9.68
N LYS A 47 -21.59 4.50 -10.46
CA LYS A 47 -21.24 5.09 -11.78
C LYS A 47 -20.08 6.08 -11.68
N ALA A 48 -19.51 6.44 -12.82
CA ALA A 48 -18.56 7.54 -12.89
C ALA A 48 -19.24 8.83 -12.37
N GLY A 49 -18.53 9.59 -11.50
CA GLY A 49 -19.05 10.85 -10.96
C GLY A 49 -20.02 10.74 -9.77
N THR A 50 -20.15 9.56 -9.12
CA THR A 50 -21.02 9.38 -7.95
C THR A 50 -20.39 9.74 -6.59
N GLY A 51 -19.18 10.32 -6.59
CA GLY A 51 -18.57 10.84 -5.36
C GLY A 51 -17.71 9.82 -4.58
N LYS A 52 -17.31 8.67 -5.15
CA LYS A 52 -16.41 7.69 -4.52
C LYS A 52 -15.14 8.30 -3.94
N THR A 53 -14.47 9.17 -4.71
CA THR A 53 -13.26 9.87 -4.28
C THR A 53 -13.52 10.86 -3.13
N THR A 54 -14.68 11.52 -3.14
CA THR A 54 -15.12 12.40 -2.04
C THR A 54 -15.35 11.61 -0.77
N PHE A 55 -16.00 10.45 -0.87
CA PHE A 55 -16.18 9.53 0.25
C PHE A 55 -14.82 9.12 0.84
N LEU A 56 -13.87 8.68 0.01
CA LEU A 56 -12.53 8.28 0.46
C LEU A 56 -11.79 9.43 1.18
N ARG A 57 -11.86 10.64 0.63
CA ARG A 57 -11.24 11.84 1.24
C ARG A 57 -11.84 12.15 2.62
N THR A 58 -13.15 12.10 2.75
CA THR A 58 -13.85 12.30 4.02
C THR A 58 -13.52 11.20 5.03
N LEU A 59 -13.47 9.94 4.57
CA LEU A 59 -13.10 8.81 5.40
C LEU A 59 -11.70 8.99 5.97
N ARG A 60 -10.74 9.39 5.15
CA ARG A 60 -9.35 9.64 5.54
C ARG A 60 -9.24 10.72 6.63
N ALA A 61 -10.02 11.78 6.53
CA ALA A 61 -9.99 12.89 7.48
C ALA A 61 -10.63 12.55 8.85
N ARG A 62 -11.61 11.63 8.88
CA ARG A 62 -12.49 11.49 10.05
C ARG A 62 -12.57 10.07 10.63
N THR A 63 -12.07 9.03 9.96
CA THR A 63 -12.19 7.65 10.46
C THR A 63 -11.46 7.47 11.78
N PRO A 64 -12.06 6.75 12.75
CA PRO A 64 -11.38 6.35 13.97
C PRO A 64 -10.40 5.16 13.76
N LYS A 65 -10.48 4.48 12.62
CA LYS A 65 -9.69 3.28 12.30
C LYS A 65 -8.34 3.64 11.72
N ARG A 66 -7.34 2.85 12.05
CA ARG A 66 -5.99 2.93 11.48
C ARG A 66 -6.04 2.39 10.06
N MET A 67 -5.86 3.27 9.10
CA MET A 67 -6.16 3.03 7.70
C MET A 67 -4.92 3.16 6.82
N VAL A 68 -4.86 2.29 5.80
CA VAL A 68 -3.92 2.40 4.67
C VAL A 68 -4.74 2.43 3.38
N VAL A 69 -4.39 3.33 2.46
CA VAL A 69 -5.02 3.46 1.14
C VAL A 69 -4.06 2.98 0.07
N LEU A 70 -4.51 2.04 -0.75
CA LEU A 70 -3.75 1.47 -1.85
C LEU A 70 -4.51 1.58 -3.17
N ALA A 71 -3.77 1.53 -4.28
CA ALA A 71 -4.34 1.49 -5.62
C ALA A 71 -3.49 0.61 -6.56
N PRO A 72 -4.05 0.14 -7.69
CA PRO A 72 -3.34 -0.75 -8.62
C PRO A 72 -2.22 -0.04 -9.41
N THR A 73 -2.36 1.25 -9.70
CA THR A 73 -1.42 2.02 -10.53
C THR A 73 -0.87 3.24 -9.80
N GLY A 74 0.29 3.74 -10.23
CA GLY A 74 0.90 4.94 -9.65
C GLY A 74 -0.01 6.18 -9.74
N VAL A 75 -0.67 6.37 -10.89
CA VAL A 75 -1.61 7.50 -11.08
C VAL A 75 -2.81 7.39 -10.14
N ALA A 76 -3.42 6.21 -10.05
CA ALA A 76 -4.54 5.99 -9.12
C ALA A 76 -4.10 6.17 -7.65
N ALA A 77 -2.90 5.72 -7.29
CA ALA A 77 -2.35 5.89 -5.94
C ALA A 77 -2.15 7.38 -5.59
N ILE A 78 -1.62 8.18 -6.50
CA ILE A 78 -1.47 9.63 -6.32
C ILE A 78 -2.83 10.30 -6.15
N ASN A 79 -3.81 9.96 -7.00
CA ASN A 79 -5.17 10.51 -6.92
C ASN A 79 -5.89 10.15 -5.61
N ALA A 80 -5.68 8.92 -5.13
CA ALA A 80 -6.19 8.44 -3.85
C ALA A 80 -5.35 8.94 -2.65
N GLN A 81 -4.25 9.63 -2.89
CA GLN A 81 -3.25 10.00 -1.88
C GLN A 81 -2.74 8.78 -1.11
N GLY A 82 -2.47 7.68 -1.77
CA GLY A 82 -2.06 6.42 -1.20
C GLY A 82 -0.81 5.86 -1.89
N LEU A 83 -0.59 4.55 -1.72
CA LEU A 83 0.52 3.82 -2.32
C LEU A 83 0.02 2.79 -3.33
N THR A 84 0.92 2.31 -4.20
CA THR A 84 0.56 1.15 -5.02
C THR A 84 0.58 -0.13 -4.19
N ILE A 85 -0.31 -1.08 -4.51
CA ILE A 85 -0.37 -2.40 -3.86
C ILE A 85 1.00 -3.09 -3.90
N HIS A 86 1.65 -3.09 -5.06
CA HIS A 86 2.97 -3.70 -5.26
C HIS A 86 4.06 -3.07 -4.37
N SER A 87 4.09 -1.74 -4.26
CA SER A 87 5.06 -1.04 -3.41
C SER A 87 4.81 -1.31 -1.92
N PHE A 88 3.55 -1.27 -1.49
CA PHE A 88 3.22 -1.46 -0.08
C PHE A 88 3.53 -2.88 0.40
N PHE A 89 3.11 -3.90 -0.33
CA PHE A 89 3.33 -5.31 0.04
C PHE A 89 4.63 -5.90 -0.52
N GLN A 90 5.41 -5.10 -1.27
CA GLN A 90 6.65 -5.55 -1.93
C GLN A 90 6.42 -6.77 -2.85
N LEU A 91 5.31 -6.75 -3.59
CA LEU A 91 4.97 -7.80 -4.53
C LEU A 91 5.79 -7.69 -5.81
N SER A 92 6.18 -8.82 -6.38
CA SER A 92 6.80 -8.86 -7.70
C SER A 92 5.79 -8.54 -8.80
N PHE A 93 6.25 -7.91 -9.88
CA PHE A 93 5.43 -7.77 -11.08
C PHE A 93 5.25 -9.12 -11.80
N GLY A 94 4.17 -9.24 -12.56
CA GLY A 94 3.77 -10.44 -13.30
C GLY A 94 2.79 -11.33 -12.53
N PRO A 95 2.52 -12.56 -13.05
CA PRO A 95 1.53 -13.47 -12.47
C PRO A 95 2.04 -14.07 -11.15
N ILE A 96 1.15 -14.12 -10.16
CA ILE A 96 1.41 -14.68 -8.83
C ILE A 96 0.64 -16.00 -8.73
N VAL A 97 1.32 -17.09 -9.04
CA VAL A 97 0.71 -18.44 -9.05
C VAL A 97 0.58 -18.96 -7.63
N PRO A 98 -0.61 -19.49 -7.21
CA PRO A 98 -0.79 -20.09 -5.89
C PRO A 98 0.21 -21.23 -5.63
N GLY A 99 0.83 -21.21 -4.44
CA GLY A 99 1.82 -22.22 -4.03
C GLY A 99 3.26 -21.90 -4.43
N MET A 100 3.52 -20.92 -5.28
CA MET A 100 4.87 -20.39 -5.47
C MET A 100 5.26 -19.52 -4.28
N THR A 101 6.38 -19.84 -3.65
CA THR A 101 6.94 -18.98 -2.62
C THR A 101 7.69 -17.83 -3.28
N PHE A 102 7.55 -16.60 -2.75
CA PHE A 102 8.30 -15.44 -3.23
C PHE A 102 9.84 -15.62 -3.17
N GLN A 103 10.32 -16.66 -2.49
CA GLN A 103 11.74 -17.02 -2.38
C GLN A 103 12.35 -17.52 -3.71
N ASP A 104 11.53 -18.05 -4.62
CA ASP A 104 12.01 -18.66 -5.87
C ASP A 104 12.41 -17.61 -6.94
N LYS A 105 12.15 -16.33 -6.74
CA LYS A 105 12.44 -15.25 -7.73
C LYS A 105 13.63 -14.35 -7.39
N GLY A 106 14.55 -14.78 -6.53
CA GLY A 106 15.90 -14.15 -6.39
C GLY A 106 15.98 -12.74 -5.78
N THR A 107 14.87 -12.04 -5.57
CA THR A 107 14.87 -10.66 -5.05
C THR A 107 13.92 -10.54 -3.86
N TYR A 108 14.32 -11.15 -2.75
CA TYR A 108 13.54 -11.05 -1.50
C TYR A 108 13.92 -9.78 -0.74
N TYR A 109 13.17 -8.71 -0.94
CA TYR A 109 13.26 -7.55 -0.05
C TYR A 109 12.60 -7.89 1.29
N LYS A 110 13.41 -8.05 2.32
CA LYS A 110 12.91 -8.28 3.68
C LYS A 110 12.14 -7.05 4.15
N MET A 111 10.83 -7.21 4.36
CA MET A 111 9.97 -6.13 4.83
C MET A 111 10.54 -5.49 6.09
N SER A 112 10.59 -4.15 6.14
CA SER A 112 11.12 -3.40 7.29
C SER A 112 10.31 -3.69 8.56
N LYS A 113 10.89 -3.42 9.72
CA LYS A 113 10.23 -3.67 11.00
C LYS A 113 9.04 -2.73 11.20
N GLU A 114 9.19 -1.47 10.82
CA GLU A 114 8.15 -0.43 10.87
C GLU A 114 6.93 -0.87 10.05
N LYS A 115 7.16 -1.38 8.84
CA LYS A 115 6.09 -1.86 7.96
C LYS A 115 5.37 -3.09 8.53
N LYS A 116 6.11 -4.02 9.15
CA LYS A 116 5.49 -5.16 9.86
C LYS A 116 4.61 -4.72 11.02
N ASN A 117 5.07 -3.75 11.80
CA ASN A 117 4.31 -3.18 12.92
C ASN A 117 3.05 -2.46 12.43
N LEU A 118 3.17 -1.73 11.33
CA LEU A 118 2.03 -1.09 10.68
C LEU A 118 0.98 -2.13 10.27
N ILE A 119 1.39 -3.22 9.61
CA ILE A 119 0.49 -4.31 9.22
C ILE A 119 -0.16 -4.96 10.45
N LYS A 120 0.58 -5.21 11.52
CA LYS A 120 0.05 -5.80 12.76
C LYS A 120 -1.05 -4.98 13.40
N THR A 121 -1.00 -3.67 13.26
CA THR A 121 -1.93 -2.73 13.91
C THR A 121 -2.95 -2.11 12.96
N LEU A 122 -2.98 -2.52 11.69
CA LEU A 122 -3.90 -2.03 10.68
C LEU A 122 -5.34 -2.49 10.97
N ASP A 123 -6.31 -1.56 11.00
CA ASP A 123 -7.72 -1.87 11.19
C ASP A 123 -8.48 -1.94 9.85
N LEU A 124 -8.12 -1.07 8.91
CA LEU A 124 -8.81 -0.90 7.65
C LEU A 124 -7.82 -0.80 6.48
N LEU A 125 -7.97 -1.68 5.49
CA LEU A 125 -7.26 -1.60 4.22
C LEU A 125 -8.22 -1.13 3.14
N VAL A 126 -7.93 0.03 2.55
CA VAL A 126 -8.69 0.58 1.42
C VAL A 126 -7.94 0.26 0.13
N ILE A 127 -8.65 -0.29 -0.85
CA ILE A 127 -8.14 -0.48 -2.20
C ILE A 127 -9.03 0.30 -3.15
N ASP A 128 -8.51 1.41 -3.66
CA ASP A 128 -9.19 2.23 -4.67
C ASP A 128 -8.94 1.66 -6.07
N GLU A 129 -9.86 1.91 -7.00
CA GLU A 129 -9.86 1.37 -8.37
C GLU A 129 -9.74 -0.17 -8.40
N ILE A 130 -10.51 -0.85 -7.52
CA ILE A 130 -10.46 -2.31 -7.37
C ILE A 130 -10.77 -3.07 -8.65
N SER A 131 -11.53 -2.47 -9.59
CA SER A 131 -11.83 -3.07 -10.89
C SER A 131 -10.59 -3.42 -11.71
N MET A 132 -9.48 -2.72 -11.49
CA MET A 132 -8.20 -2.95 -12.16
C MET A 132 -7.27 -3.92 -11.42
N VAL A 133 -7.68 -4.45 -10.27
CA VAL A 133 -6.87 -5.37 -9.46
C VAL A 133 -7.15 -6.81 -9.87
N ARG A 134 -6.09 -7.55 -10.25
CA ARG A 134 -6.20 -8.98 -10.54
C ARG A 134 -6.44 -9.80 -9.28
N CYS A 135 -7.16 -10.91 -9.44
CA CYS A 135 -7.47 -11.85 -8.36
C CYS A 135 -6.22 -12.42 -7.66
N ASP A 136 -5.17 -12.75 -8.39
CA ASP A 136 -3.92 -13.26 -7.86
C ASP A 136 -3.16 -12.21 -7.02
N VAL A 137 -3.22 -10.94 -7.41
CA VAL A 137 -2.65 -9.82 -6.64
C VAL A 137 -3.41 -9.66 -5.30
N LEU A 138 -4.74 -9.78 -5.32
CA LEU A 138 -5.54 -9.70 -4.11
C LEU A 138 -5.27 -10.88 -3.15
N ASP A 139 -5.09 -12.10 -3.69
CA ASP A 139 -4.68 -13.27 -2.90
C ASP A 139 -3.26 -13.12 -2.33
N ALA A 140 -2.35 -12.45 -3.04
CA ALA A 140 -1.02 -12.14 -2.51
C ALA A 140 -1.08 -11.13 -1.36
N VAL A 141 -1.98 -10.15 -1.42
CA VAL A 141 -2.28 -9.25 -0.30
C VAL A 141 -2.77 -10.04 0.92
N ASP A 142 -3.68 -11.00 0.73
CA ASP A 142 -4.14 -11.90 1.78
C ASP A 142 -2.97 -12.66 2.43
N GLN A 143 -2.10 -13.27 1.62
CA GLN A 143 -0.95 -14.04 2.12
C GLN A 143 -0.02 -13.18 2.97
N GLU A 144 0.31 -11.96 2.53
CA GLU A 144 1.17 -11.05 3.30
C GLU A 144 0.49 -10.56 4.59
N LEU A 145 -0.82 -10.31 4.58
CA LEU A 145 -1.55 -9.95 5.80
C LEU A 145 -1.61 -11.11 6.79
N ARG A 146 -1.95 -12.33 6.36
CA ARG A 146 -1.98 -13.53 7.22
C ARG A 146 -0.61 -13.85 7.83
N LYS A 147 0.49 -13.58 7.13
CA LYS A 147 1.86 -13.81 7.61
C LYS A 147 2.20 -13.03 8.88
N TYR A 148 1.66 -11.83 9.03
CA TYR A 148 1.95 -10.94 10.17
C TYR A 148 0.79 -10.77 11.15
N ARG A 149 -0.40 -11.33 10.83
CA ARG A 149 -1.63 -11.24 11.64
C ARG A 149 -2.21 -12.63 11.90
N ASP A 150 -3.54 -12.76 11.85
CA ASP A 150 -4.22 -14.04 12.07
C ASP A 150 -4.15 -14.93 10.82
N LYS A 151 -3.42 -16.03 10.90
CA LYS A 151 -3.23 -16.97 9.78
C LYS A 151 -4.53 -17.65 9.35
N ASN A 152 -5.50 -17.76 10.24
CA ASN A 152 -6.75 -18.51 10.02
C ASN A 152 -7.86 -17.64 9.44
N LYS A 153 -7.69 -16.31 9.44
CA LYS A 153 -8.70 -15.37 8.95
C LYS A 153 -8.30 -14.81 7.59
N PRO A 154 -9.22 -14.72 6.61
CA PRO A 154 -8.98 -14.01 5.38
C PRO A 154 -8.45 -12.60 5.66
N PHE A 155 -7.45 -12.18 4.89
CA PHE A 155 -6.74 -10.90 5.03
C PHE A 155 -6.22 -10.63 6.45
N GLY A 156 -5.89 -11.70 7.19
CA GLY A 156 -5.43 -11.58 8.57
C GLY A 156 -6.46 -10.96 9.53
N GLY A 157 -7.75 -10.94 9.16
CA GLY A 157 -8.83 -10.31 9.89
C GLY A 157 -8.89 -8.78 9.77
N VAL A 158 -8.20 -8.18 8.80
CA VAL A 158 -8.30 -6.74 8.48
C VAL A 158 -9.61 -6.50 7.72
N GLN A 159 -10.33 -5.43 8.07
CA GLN A 159 -11.48 -5.00 7.30
C GLN A 159 -11.01 -4.41 5.95
N LEU A 160 -11.69 -4.78 4.86
CA LEU A 160 -11.43 -4.22 3.53
C LEU A 160 -12.50 -3.19 3.16
N LEU A 161 -12.06 -2.11 2.52
CA LEU A 161 -12.91 -1.22 1.74
C LEU A 161 -12.43 -1.24 0.30
N LEU A 162 -13.17 -1.91 -0.57
CA LEU A 162 -12.90 -2.04 -1.99
C LEU A 162 -13.73 -0.99 -2.73
N ILE A 163 -13.06 -0.04 -3.39
CA ILE A 163 -13.72 1.06 -4.11
C ILE A 163 -13.50 0.90 -5.60
N GLY A 164 -14.57 0.94 -6.40
CA GLY A 164 -14.44 0.88 -7.86
C GLY A 164 -15.75 0.71 -8.59
N ASP A 165 -15.65 0.65 -9.91
CA ASP A 165 -16.78 0.38 -10.82
C ASP A 165 -16.34 -0.69 -11.81
N LEU A 166 -16.89 -1.91 -11.70
CA LEU A 166 -16.55 -3.05 -12.56
C LEU A 166 -16.92 -2.84 -14.03
N GLN A 167 -17.77 -1.87 -14.33
CA GLN A 167 -18.07 -1.49 -15.71
C GLN A 167 -17.03 -0.51 -16.29
N GLN A 168 -16.04 -0.10 -15.48
CA GLN A 168 -14.90 0.68 -15.96
C GLN A 168 -13.76 -0.25 -16.39
N LEU A 169 -12.51 0.19 -16.26
CA LEU A 169 -11.37 -0.55 -16.78
C LEU A 169 -11.16 -1.89 -16.06
N ALA A 170 -10.95 -2.92 -16.87
CA ALA A 170 -10.60 -4.26 -16.43
C ALA A 170 -9.15 -4.35 -15.94
N PRO A 171 -8.79 -5.37 -15.13
CA PRO A 171 -7.41 -5.65 -14.80
C PRO A 171 -6.64 -6.05 -16.07
N VAL A 172 -5.38 -5.61 -16.16
CA VAL A 172 -4.51 -6.01 -17.28
C VAL A 172 -4.02 -7.43 -17.03
N ALA A 173 -4.48 -8.36 -17.85
CA ALA A 173 -4.01 -9.75 -17.88
C ALA A 173 -3.56 -10.09 -19.31
N GLN A 174 -2.26 -10.12 -19.54
CA GLN A 174 -1.73 -10.56 -20.84
C GLN A 174 -2.06 -12.03 -21.05
N GLU A 175 -2.31 -12.45 -22.30
CA GLU A 175 -2.72 -13.83 -22.60
C GLU A 175 -1.75 -14.87 -22.03
N LYS A 176 -0.44 -14.64 -22.16
CA LYS A 176 0.59 -15.53 -21.62
C LYS A 176 0.58 -15.62 -20.09
N GLU A 177 0.27 -14.51 -19.42
CA GLU A 177 0.15 -14.47 -17.96
C GLU A 177 -1.13 -15.16 -17.50
N TRP A 178 -2.23 -14.93 -18.24
CA TRP A 178 -3.50 -15.55 -17.91
C TRP A 178 -3.46 -17.07 -18.09
N GLN A 179 -2.77 -17.60 -19.08
CA GLN A 179 -2.58 -19.05 -19.26
C GLN A 179 -1.94 -19.71 -18.03
N LEU A 180 -1.08 -19.00 -17.28
CA LEU A 180 -0.49 -19.49 -16.02
C LEU A 180 -1.49 -19.43 -14.84
N LEU A 181 -2.43 -18.49 -14.85
CA LEU A 181 -3.37 -18.24 -13.77
C LEU A 181 -4.70 -18.97 -13.96
N ALA A 182 -5.15 -19.22 -15.20
CA ALA A 182 -6.41 -19.86 -15.53
C ALA A 182 -6.64 -21.25 -14.89
N PRO A 183 -5.62 -22.09 -14.63
CA PRO A 183 -5.81 -23.32 -13.87
C PRO A 183 -6.26 -23.10 -12.41
N TYR A 184 -6.05 -21.90 -11.86
CA TYR A 184 -6.30 -21.58 -10.47
C TYR A 184 -7.49 -20.64 -10.26
N TYR A 185 -7.83 -19.81 -11.27
CA TYR A 185 -8.83 -18.75 -11.19
C TYR A 185 -9.78 -18.79 -12.38
N SER A 186 -11.07 -18.62 -12.13
CA SER A 186 -12.10 -18.58 -13.18
C SER A 186 -12.18 -17.23 -13.92
N THR A 187 -11.66 -16.17 -13.32
CA THR A 187 -11.71 -14.82 -13.87
C THR A 187 -10.51 -13.99 -13.35
N PRO A 188 -9.98 -13.04 -14.16
CA PRO A 188 -8.90 -12.17 -13.72
C PRO A 188 -9.33 -11.08 -12.72
N TYR A 189 -10.63 -10.79 -12.61
CA TYR A 189 -11.13 -9.75 -11.73
C TYR A 189 -10.97 -10.09 -10.26
N PHE A 190 -10.95 -9.06 -9.40
CA PHE A 190 -10.73 -9.19 -7.97
C PHE A 190 -11.67 -10.18 -7.27
N PHE A 191 -12.92 -10.29 -7.74
CA PHE A 191 -13.91 -11.23 -7.18
C PHE A 191 -13.60 -12.71 -7.47
N GLY A 192 -12.63 -13.00 -8.35
CA GLY A 192 -12.03 -14.32 -8.51
C GLY A 192 -11.05 -14.71 -7.41
N SER A 193 -10.66 -13.79 -6.50
CA SER A 193 -9.77 -14.06 -5.37
C SER A 193 -10.34 -15.14 -4.46
N LYS A 194 -9.54 -16.17 -4.18
CA LYS A 194 -9.92 -17.28 -3.27
C LYS A 194 -10.07 -16.80 -1.83
N ALA A 195 -9.28 -15.83 -1.42
CA ALA A 195 -9.35 -15.24 -0.09
C ALA A 195 -10.62 -14.41 0.09
N LEU A 196 -11.00 -13.63 -0.92
CA LEU A 196 -12.23 -12.82 -0.87
C LEU A 196 -13.49 -13.72 -0.83
N GLN A 197 -13.48 -14.83 -1.56
CA GLN A 197 -14.59 -15.81 -1.55
C GLN A 197 -14.78 -16.52 -0.20
N GLN A 198 -13.79 -16.49 0.69
CA GLN A 198 -13.87 -17.07 2.05
C GLN A 198 -14.44 -16.09 3.08
N MET A 199 -14.73 -14.86 2.72
CA MET A 199 -15.21 -13.85 3.65
C MET A 199 -16.55 -13.26 3.23
N GLN A 200 -17.31 -12.79 4.21
CA GLN A 200 -18.52 -12.00 3.95
C GLN A 200 -18.12 -10.53 3.80
N TYR A 201 -18.69 -9.86 2.82
CA TYR A 201 -18.64 -8.42 2.63
C TYR A 201 -20.01 -7.91 2.20
N VAL A 202 -20.21 -6.62 2.25
CA VAL A 202 -21.45 -5.98 1.79
C VAL A 202 -21.16 -5.09 0.61
N THR A 203 -22.10 -5.02 -0.33
CA THR A 203 -22.02 -4.14 -1.48
C THR A 203 -22.93 -2.94 -1.27
N ILE A 204 -22.38 -1.73 -1.53
CA ILE A 204 -23.12 -0.46 -1.47
C ILE A 204 -22.91 0.26 -2.78
N GLU A 205 -23.99 0.54 -3.51
CA GLU A 205 -23.95 1.29 -4.75
C GLU A 205 -24.35 2.75 -4.52
N LEU A 206 -23.43 3.68 -4.84
CA LEU A 206 -23.72 5.10 -4.87
C LEU A 206 -24.53 5.42 -6.15
N LYS A 207 -25.72 5.98 -5.97
CA LYS A 207 -26.67 6.17 -7.08
C LYS A 207 -26.64 7.58 -7.67
N HIS A 208 -26.39 8.60 -6.84
CA HIS A 208 -26.43 9.99 -7.28
C HIS A 208 -25.19 10.35 -8.12
N ILE A 209 -25.42 10.92 -9.31
CA ILE A 209 -24.37 11.35 -10.24
C ILE A 209 -24.20 12.86 -10.13
N TYR A 210 -22.99 13.32 -9.82
CA TYR A 210 -22.64 14.75 -9.69
C TYR A 210 -21.95 15.31 -10.93
N ARG A 211 -21.41 14.48 -11.80
CA ARG A 211 -20.54 14.90 -12.92
C ARG A 211 -21.30 15.36 -14.14
N GLN A 212 -22.33 14.62 -14.56
CA GLN A 212 -23.14 14.89 -15.73
C GLN A 212 -24.50 15.45 -15.32
N GLN A 213 -25.01 16.43 -16.06
CA GLN A 213 -26.33 17.04 -15.84
C GLN A 213 -27.30 16.79 -17.02
N ASP A 214 -26.79 16.40 -18.20
CA ASP A 214 -27.57 16.05 -19.36
C ASP A 214 -28.27 14.70 -19.19
N ALA A 215 -29.60 14.72 -19.04
CA ALA A 215 -30.41 13.54 -18.81
C ALA A 215 -30.36 12.54 -19.98
N VAL A 216 -30.25 13.01 -21.22
CA VAL A 216 -30.14 12.16 -22.42
C VAL A 216 -28.81 11.44 -22.41
N PHE A 217 -27.74 12.14 -22.15
CA PHE A 217 -26.39 11.56 -22.09
C PHE A 217 -26.23 10.60 -20.92
N ILE A 218 -26.78 10.94 -19.75
CA ILE A 218 -26.80 10.03 -18.58
C ILE A 218 -27.54 8.72 -18.92
N ASN A 219 -28.67 8.80 -19.66
CA ASN A 219 -29.38 7.60 -20.09
C ASN A 219 -28.57 6.76 -21.08
N ILE A 220 -27.91 7.38 -22.07
CA ILE A 220 -27.01 6.72 -23.01
C ILE A 220 -25.89 5.99 -22.27
N LEU A 221 -25.19 6.70 -21.38
CA LEU A 221 -24.13 6.12 -20.54
C LEU A 221 -24.65 4.97 -19.67
N GLY A 222 -25.87 5.11 -19.14
CA GLY A 222 -26.55 4.05 -18.37
C GLY A 222 -26.79 2.79 -19.21
N LYS A 223 -27.29 2.93 -20.45
CA LYS A 223 -27.52 1.81 -21.35
C LYS A 223 -26.23 1.11 -21.77
N ILE A 224 -25.14 1.86 -22.03
CA ILE A 224 -23.82 1.30 -22.34
C ILE A 224 -23.26 0.53 -21.15
N ARG A 225 -23.32 1.14 -19.96
CA ARG A 225 -22.86 0.52 -18.71
C ARG A 225 -23.61 -0.78 -18.41
N ASN A 226 -24.93 -0.81 -18.63
CA ASN A 226 -25.77 -1.96 -18.33
C ASN A 226 -25.89 -2.94 -19.50
N HIS A 227 -25.12 -2.76 -20.58
CA HIS A 227 -25.17 -3.61 -21.80
C HIS A 227 -26.55 -3.66 -22.46
N GLN A 228 -27.34 -2.60 -22.33
CA GLN A 228 -28.70 -2.45 -22.90
C GLN A 228 -28.69 -1.52 -24.12
N VAL A 229 -27.60 -1.62 -24.93
CA VAL A 229 -27.43 -0.77 -26.09
C VAL A 229 -28.39 -1.17 -27.19
N ASP A 230 -29.33 -0.31 -27.49
CA ASP A 230 -30.30 -0.45 -28.58
C ASP A 230 -29.88 0.38 -29.82
N THR A 231 -30.59 0.16 -30.93
CA THR A 231 -30.34 0.87 -32.18
C THR A 231 -30.46 2.41 -32.02
N ALA A 232 -31.41 2.88 -31.20
CA ALA A 232 -31.60 4.29 -30.94
C ALA A 232 -30.38 4.92 -30.23
N THR A 233 -29.81 4.21 -29.23
CA THR A 233 -28.59 4.61 -28.53
C THR A 233 -27.39 4.68 -29.48
N MET A 234 -27.20 3.65 -30.33
CA MET A 234 -26.13 3.65 -31.33
C MET A 234 -26.26 4.75 -32.34
N ASN A 235 -27.49 5.03 -32.83
CA ASN A 235 -27.76 6.13 -33.75
C ASN A 235 -27.47 7.49 -33.11
N ALA A 236 -27.84 7.69 -31.83
CA ALA A 236 -27.55 8.93 -31.11
C ALA A 236 -26.03 9.16 -30.93
N LEU A 237 -25.28 8.10 -30.60
CA LEU A 237 -23.82 8.18 -30.54
C LEU A 237 -23.19 8.43 -31.90
N ASN A 238 -23.59 7.68 -32.92
CA ASN A 238 -23.05 7.80 -34.28
C ASN A 238 -23.46 9.08 -34.99
N ALA A 239 -24.50 9.80 -34.54
CA ALA A 239 -24.79 11.16 -34.97
C ALA A 239 -23.64 12.14 -34.62
N ARG A 240 -22.74 11.76 -33.70
CA ARG A 240 -21.53 12.52 -33.34
C ARG A 240 -20.31 12.13 -34.17
N TYR A 241 -20.42 11.22 -35.14
CA TYR A 241 -19.34 10.85 -36.06
C TYR A 241 -19.05 11.96 -37.06
N MET A 242 -17.82 12.46 -37.04
CA MET A 242 -17.30 13.49 -37.92
C MET A 242 -15.88 13.08 -38.38
N PRO A 243 -15.74 12.49 -39.58
CA PRO A 243 -14.45 11.90 -40.03
C PRO A 243 -13.32 12.91 -40.15
N ASP A 244 -13.64 14.12 -40.66
CA ASP A 244 -12.65 15.16 -40.93
C ASP A 244 -12.77 16.33 -39.96
N PHE A 245 -13.15 16.03 -38.72
CA PHE A 245 -13.34 17.05 -37.70
C PHE A 245 -12.01 17.73 -37.33
N GLU A 246 -11.94 19.02 -37.61
CA GLU A 246 -10.88 19.89 -37.11
C GLU A 246 -11.39 20.71 -35.91
N PRO A 247 -10.72 20.60 -34.75
CA PRO A 247 -11.11 21.36 -33.56
C PRO A 247 -11.13 22.89 -33.85
N PRO A 248 -12.17 23.62 -33.42
CA PRO A 248 -12.20 25.06 -33.47
C PRO A 248 -11.03 25.69 -32.72
N LYS A 249 -10.40 26.73 -33.28
CA LYS A 249 -9.21 27.37 -32.69
C LYS A 249 -9.48 28.04 -31.33
N ASN A 250 -10.73 28.36 -31.04
CA ASN A 250 -11.17 29.02 -29.79
C ASN A 250 -11.59 28.03 -28.69
N GLU A 251 -11.58 26.76 -28.96
CA GLU A 251 -11.98 25.71 -27.99
C GLU A 251 -10.83 24.78 -27.71
N ASP A 252 -10.88 24.15 -26.53
CA ASP A 252 -9.90 23.15 -26.11
C ASP A 252 -10.44 21.75 -26.33
N TRP A 253 -9.90 21.06 -27.32
CA TRP A 253 -10.26 19.69 -27.65
C TRP A 253 -9.12 18.73 -27.34
N ILE A 254 -9.47 17.56 -26.80
CA ILE A 254 -8.51 16.48 -26.53
C ILE A 254 -8.91 15.22 -27.29
N ARG A 255 -7.95 14.49 -27.84
CA ARG A 255 -8.19 13.18 -28.46
C ARG A 255 -7.99 12.07 -27.44
N LEU A 256 -8.99 11.21 -27.24
CA LEU A 256 -8.89 10.02 -26.41
C LEU A 256 -8.67 8.79 -27.31
N THR A 257 -7.58 8.04 -27.04
CA THR A 257 -7.20 6.85 -27.80
C THR A 257 -7.12 5.62 -26.92
N THR A 258 -7.16 4.43 -27.50
CA THR A 258 -7.04 3.16 -26.77
C THR A 258 -5.59 2.77 -26.44
N HIS A 259 -4.60 3.22 -27.22
CA HIS A 259 -3.21 2.80 -27.12
C HIS A 259 -2.24 3.96 -26.88
N ASN A 260 -1.25 3.77 -26.00
CA ASN A 260 -0.21 4.78 -25.71
C ASN A 260 0.54 5.22 -26.96
N LYS A 261 0.89 4.27 -27.87
CA LYS A 261 1.60 4.58 -29.11
C LYS A 261 0.82 5.53 -30.02
N MET A 262 -0.51 5.38 -30.10
CA MET A 262 -1.37 6.29 -30.88
C MET A 262 -1.35 7.70 -30.31
N ALA A 263 -1.52 7.83 -28.99
CA ALA A 263 -1.48 9.13 -28.32
C ALA A 263 -0.11 9.81 -28.50
N GLN A 264 0.98 9.06 -28.29
CA GLN A 264 2.35 9.58 -28.44
C GLN A 264 2.61 10.04 -29.88
N THR A 265 2.34 9.17 -30.87
CA THR A 265 2.54 9.53 -32.30
C THR A 265 1.74 10.78 -32.68
N TYR A 266 0.52 10.92 -32.15
CA TYR A 266 -0.30 12.11 -32.43
C TYR A 266 0.30 13.37 -31.80
N ASN A 267 0.70 13.29 -30.53
CA ASN A 267 1.34 14.41 -29.82
C ASN A 267 2.67 14.82 -30.48
N ASP A 268 3.52 13.86 -30.83
CA ASP A 268 4.80 14.13 -31.48
C ASP A 268 4.61 14.82 -32.83
N LYS A 269 3.64 14.33 -33.64
CA LYS A 269 3.30 14.95 -34.92
C LYS A 269 2.86 16.40 -34.77
N GLN A 270 2.00 16.67 -33.77
CA GLN A 270 1.53 18.03 -33.52
C GLN A 270 2.65 18.94 -32.98
N LEU A 271 3.53 18.42 -32.10
CA LEU A 271 4.65 19.16 -31.56
C LEU A 271 5.65 19.53 -32.66
N VAL A 272 5.99 18.57 -33.57
CA VAL A 272 6.89 18.81 -34.70
C VAL A 272 6.33 19.84 -35.66
N ALA A 273 5.01 19.86 -35.88
CA ALA A 273 4.34 20.82 -36.79
C ALA A 273 4.41 22.28 -36.28
N LEU A 274 4.70 22.52 -35.01
CA LEU A 274 4.87 23.87 -34.46
C LEU A 274 6.22 24.46 -34.92
N PRO A 275 6.23 25.71 -35.41
CA PRO A 275 7.46 26.32 -35.94
C PRO A 275 8.43 26.84 -34.85
N SER A 276 7.95 26.94 -33.61
CA SER A 276 8.69 27.48 -32.47
C SER A 276 9.78 26.50 -31.97
N LYS A 277 10.78 27.06 -31.29
CA LYS A 277 11.90 26.28 -30.72
C LYS A 277 11.45 25.38 -29.59
N GLU A 278 12.01 24.17 -29.54
CA GLU A 278 11.83 23.23 -28.43
C GLU A 278 12.52 23.73 -27.16
N VAL A 279 11.82 23.61 -26.04
CA VAL A 279 12.38 23.82 -24.70
C VAL A 279 12.16 22.56 -23.91
N GLU A 280 13.23 22.07 -23.31
CA GLU A 280 13.23 20.86 -22.51
C GLU A 280 13.38 21.18 -21.03
N PHE A 281 12.56 20.56 -20.20
CA PHE A 281 12.61 20.65 -18.75
C PHE A 281 12.80 19.26 -18.17
N VAL A 282 13.88 19.08 -17.40
CA VAL A 282 14.19 17.81 -16.73
C VAL A 282 13.70 17.87 -15.28
N ALA A 283 13.06 16.82 -14.83
CA ALA A 283 12.55 16.72 -13.46
C ALA A 283 13.71 16.65 -12.44
N GLU A 284 13.53 17.28 -11.30
CA GLU A 284 14.39 17.11 -10.14
C GLU A 284 13.84 15.97 -9.27
N ILE A 285 14.60 14.89 -9.12
CA ILE A 285 14.17 13.70 -8.37
C ILE A 285 15.08 13.51 -7.17
N HIS A 286 14.50 13.45 -5.98
CA HIS A 286 15.24 13.31 -4.73
C HIS A 286 14.78 12.09 -3.94
N LYS A 287 15.73 11.37 -3.35
CA LYS A 287 15.51 10.17 -2.54
C LYS A 287 14.76 9.05 -3.33
N ASN A 288 13.84 8.35 -2.67
CA ASN A 288 13.16 7.18 -3.22
C ASN A 288 11.85 7.55 -3.92
N PHE A 289 11.93 7.84 -5.23
CA PHE A 289 10.75 8.04 -6.08
C PHE A 289 10.84 7.09 -7.28
N PRO A 290 10.11 5.96 -7.29
CA PRO A 290 10.20 4.96 -8.35
C PRO A 290 9.75 5.51 -9.71
N GLU A 291 10.46 5.18 -10.78
CA GLU A 291 10.12 5.60 -12.16
C GLU A 291 8.70 5.20 -12.56
N SER A 292 8.26 4.00 -12.15
CA SER A 292 6.89 3.52 -12.39
C SER A 292 5.78 4.37 -11.75
N SER A 293 6.15 5.28 -10.84
CA SER A 293 5.25 6.18 -10.13
C SER A 293 5.40 7.64 -10.55
N TYR A 294 6.17 7.94 -11.61
CA TYR A 294 6.34 9.31 -12.08
C TYR A 294 5.00 9.93 -12.50
N PRO A 295 4.61 11.05 -11.88
CA PRO A 295 3.33 11.72 -12.16
C PRO A 295 3.34 12.49 -13.49
N ALA A 296 4.52 12.95 -13.91
CA ALA A 296 4.80 13.69 -15.14
C ALA A 296 5.93 13.02 -15.92
N ASP A 297 6.15 13.48 -17.13
CA ASP A 297 7.28 13.05 -17.92
C ASP A 297 8.59 13.58 -17.29
N GLU A 298 9.59 12.72 -17.10
CA GLU A 298 10.89 13.11 -16.54
C GLU A 298 11.54 14.20 -17.41
N ARG A 299 11.39 14.08 -18.72
CA ARG A 299 11.83 15.06 -19.72
C ARG A 299 10.61 15.65 -20.40
N LEU A 300 10.17 16.81 -19.97
CA LEU A 300 9.06 17.54 -20.56
C LEU A 300 9.58 18.43 -21.69
N ILE A 301 9.20 18.08 -22.92
CA ILE A 301 9.53 18.87 -24.13
C ILE A 301 8.28 19.64 -24.56
N VAL A 302 8.37 20.96 -24.63
CA VAL A 302 7.28 21.83 -25.06
C VAL A 302 7.77 22.91 -26.01
N LYS A 303 6.84 23.45 -26.79
CA LYS A 303 7.05 24.59 -27.69
C LYS A 303 6.00 25.66 -27.42
N GLU A 304 6.27 26.90 -27.77
CA GLU A 304 5.23 27.91 -27.86
C GLU A 304 4.16 27.46 -28.88
N GLY A 305 2.89 27.52 -28.50
CA GLY A 305 1.77 26.96 -29.24
C GLY A 305 1.42 25.51 -28.88
N ALA A 306 2.20 24.84 -28.03
CA ALA A 306 1.91 23.47 -27.61
C ALA A 306 0.64 23.42 -26.73
N GLN A 307 -0.26 22.49 -27.07
CA GLN A 307 -1.41 22.19 -26.21
C GLN A 307 -0.95 21.29 -25.06
N VAL A 308 -1.21 21.75 -23.85
CA VAL A 308 -0.86 21.08 -22.61
C VAL A 308 -2.07 20.89 -21.70
N MET A 309 -1.99 19.95 -20.80
CA MET A 309 -2.99 19.71 -19.77
C MET A 309 -2.32 19.75 -18.40
N PHE A 310 -2.96 20.41 -17.45
CA PHE A 310 -2.57 20.35 -16.04
C PHE A 310 -2.84 18.97 -15.48
N ILE A 311 -1.85 18.40 -14.81
CA ILE A 311 -1.91 17.04 -14.21
C ILE A 311 -1.96 17.08 -12.68
N LYS A 312 -2.15 18.26 -12.10
CA LYS A 312 -2.32 18.48 -10.66
C LYS A 312 -3.26 19.68 -10.45
N ASN A 313 -3.99 19.67 -9.34
CA ASN A 313 -4.77 20.85 -8.93
C ASN A 313 -3.84 21.93 -8.42
N ASP A 314 -4.19 23.17 -8.64
CA ASP A 314 -3.51 24.34 -8.11
C ASP A 314 -3.50 24.29 -6.57
N PRO A 315 -2.30 24.26 -5.93
CA PRO A 315 -2.18 24.29 -4.49
C PRO A 315 -2.47 25.66 -3.88
N THR A 316 -2.50 26.72 -4.68
CA THR A 316 -2.71 28.09 -4.20
C THR A 316 -4.17 28.36 -3.79
N PRO A 317 -4.44 29.37 -2.96
CA PRO A 317 -5.82 29.74 -2.62
C PRO A 317 -6.67 30.13 -3.82
N ASP A 318 -6.06 30.68 -4.87
CA ASP A 318 -6.75 31.26 -6.03
C ASP A 318 -7.38 30.19 -6.94
N LYS A 319 -6.89 28.93 -6.87
CA LYS A 319 -7.42 27.78 -7.62
C LYS A 319 -7.57 28.08 -9.12
N GLU A 320 -6.54 28.65 -9.74
CA GLU A 320 -6.58 29.06 -11.15
C GLU A 320 -6.69 27.89 -12.12
N TYR A 321 -6.21 26.69 -11.72
CA TYR A 321 -6.29 25.48 -12.54
C TYR A 321 -6.61 24.22 -11.72
N TYR A 322 -7.09 23.22 -12.43
CA TYR A 322 -7.43 21.91 -11.88
C TYR A 322 -6.84 20.79 -12.76
N ASN A 323 -6.72 19.60 -12.21
CA ASN A 323 -6.25 18.42 -12.94
C ASN A 323 -7.21 18.08 -14.09
N GLY A 324 -6.70 18.15 -15.32
CA GLY A 324 -7.48 17.96 -16.55
C GLY A 324 -7.75 19.24 -17.32
N LYS A 325 -7.53 20.44 -16.75
CA LYS A 325 -7.67 21.71 -17.46
C LYS A 325 -6.66 21.79 -18.61
N ILE A 326 -7.13 22.22 -19.77
CA ILE A 326 -6.33 22.32 -21.00
C ILE A 326 -5.92 23.77 -21.21
N GLY A 327 -4.75 23.99 -21.80
CA GLY A 327 -4.30 25.29 -22.22
C GLY A 327 -3.23 25.20 -23.30
N VAL A 328 -2.82 26.35 -23.82
CA VAL A 328 -1.82 26.49 -24.86
C VAL A 328 -0.62 27.27 -24.31
N VAL A 329 0.58 26.76 -24.49
CA VAL A 329 1.81 27.44 -24.11
C VAL A 329 1.98 28.70 -24.94
N LYS A 330 2.06 29.87 -24.29
CA LYS A 330 2.27 31.18 -24.91
C LYS A 330 3.72 31.62 -24.89
N GLY A 331 4.54 31.00 -24.06
CA GLY A 331 5.95 31.33 -23.93
C GLY A 331 6.48 30.93 -22.57
N PHE A 332 7.62 31.50 -22.24
CA PHE A 332 8.36 31.23 -21.01
C PHE A 332 8.67 32.57 -20.34
N ALA A 333 8.44 32.65 -19.04
CA ALA A 333 8.74 33.82 -18.22
C ALA A 333 9.79 33.47 -17.17
N TRP A 334 10.41 34.50 -16.59
CA TRP A 334 11.33 34.36 -15.46
C TRP A 334 10.67 34.98 -14.24
N ASP A 335 10.67 34.31 -13.14
CA ASP A 335 10.22 34.83 -11.86
C ASP A 335 11.44 35.37 -11.09
N ASP A 336 11.58 36.69 -11.03
CA ASP A 336 12.71 37.35 -10.39
C ASP A 336 12.75 37.17 -8.87
N GLU A 337 11.61 36.87 -8.23
CA GLU A 337 11.55 36.66 -6.79
C GLU A 337 12.07 35.24 -6.39
N THR A 338 11.72 34.22 -7.18
CA THR A 338 12.12 32.83 -6.91
C THR A 338 13.31 32.36 -7.71
N ASP A 339 13.84 33.20 -8.64
CA ASP A 339 14.90 32.85 -9.59
C ASP A 339 14.60 31.58 -10.39
N LYS A 340 13.36 31.45 -10.90
CA LYS A 340 12.89 30.27 -11.60
C LYS A 340 12.16 30.59 -12.89
N GLN A 341 12.30 29.68 -13.84
CA GLN A 341 11.56 29.76 -15.09
C GLN A 341 10.11 29.30 -14.90
N LEU A 342 9.18 30.02 -15.48
CA LEU A 342 7.74 29.71 -15.50
C LEU A 342 7.31 29.38 -16.95
N ILE A 343 6.38 28.44 -17.09
CA ILE A 343 5.70 28.19 -18.37
C ILE A 343 4.42 29.01 -18.38
N VAL A 344 4.27 29.89 -19.38
CA VAL A 344 3.08 30.72 -19.54
C VAL A 344 2.04 29.96 -20.34
N VAL A 345 0.94 29.59 -19.71
CA VAL A 345 -0.16 28.82 -20.32
C VAL A 345 -1.43 29.65 -20.38
N HIS A 346 -2.00 29.77 -21.55
CA HIS A 346 -3.29 30.43 -21.75
C HIS A 346 -4.39 29.38 -21.86
N CYS A 347 -5.38 29.46 -20.97
CA CYS A 347 -6.55 28.56 -20.93
C CYS A 347 -7.71 29.27 -21.60
N LYS A 348 -8.24 28.69 -22.69
CA LYS A 348 -9.35 29.28 -23.47
C LYS A 348 -10.70 29.15 -22.75
N GLU A 349 -10.85 28.16 -21.88
CA GLU A 349 -12.09 27.89 -21.13
C GLU A 349 -12.58 29.13 -20.36
N ASP A 350 -11.66 29.84 -19.69
CA ASP A 350 -11.95 31.01 -18.86
C ASP A 350 -11.16 32.26 -19.28
N ASP A 351 -10.53 32.23 -20.45
CA ASP A 351 -9.69 33.31 -21.03
C ASP A 351 -8.56 33.77 -20.06
N LYS A 352 -8.01 32.86 -19.29
CA LYS A 352 -6.95 33.15 -18.31
C LYS A 352 -5.57 32.77 -18.80
N THR A 353 -4.61 33.60 -18.45
CA THR A 353 -3.17 33.30 -18.62
C THR A 353 -2.57 32.98 -17.29
N ILE A 354 -2.01 31.78 -17.16
CA ILE A 354 -1.46 31.22 -15.92
C ILE A 354 0.05 31.09 -16.04
N TYR A 355 0.76 31.57 -15.04
CA TYR A 355 2.21 31.42 -14.89
C TYR A 355 2.51 30.18 -14.07
N VAL A 356 2.90 29.11 -14.74
CA VAL A 356 2.98 27.77 -14.14
C VAL A 356 4.39 27.53 -13.59
N PRO A 357 4.54 27.37 -12.26
CA PRO A 357 5.80 26.97 -11.64
C PRO A 357 5.97 25.46 -11.66
N GLN A 358 7.18 25.00 -11.38
CA GLN A 358 7.41 23.61 -11.02
C GLN A 358 6.73 23.30 -9.69
N LEU A 359 6.02 22.15 -9.64
CA LEU A 359 5.43 21.63 -8.41
C LEU A 359 6.15 20.36 -7.97
N THR A 360 6.11 20.12 -6.66
CA THR A 360 6.66 18.92 -6.06
C THR A 360 5.55 17.91 -5.84
N TRP A 361 5.79 16.67 -6.26
CA TRP A 361 5.02 15.48 -5.83
C TRP A 361 5.84 14.73 -4.80
N GLU A 362 5.16 14.24 -3.81
CA GLU A 362 5.75 13.47 -2.73
C GLU A 362 5.40 12.00 -2.90
N ASN A 363 6.42 11.15 -2.85
CA ASN A 363 6.23 9.73 -2.64
C ASN A 363 6.25 9.52 -1.13
N THR A 364 5.10 9.19 -0.56
CA THR A 364 4.97 9.00 0.89
C THR A 364 5.09 7.51 1.25
N LYS A 365 5.51 7.24 2.46
CA LYS A 365 5.42 5.93 3.11
C LYS A 365 4.61 6.05 4.38
N TYR A 366 3.91 4.98 4.73
CA TYR A 366 3.23 4.91 6.01
C TYR A 366 4.23 4.53 7.10
N VAL A 367 4.27 5.30 8.17
CA VAL A 367 5.05 5.05 9.37
C VAL A 367 4.16 5.13 10.60
N ILE A 368 4.64 4.57 11.71
CA ILE A 368 3.99 4.73 13.00
C ILE A 368 4.68 5.88 13.72
N ASP A 369 3.91 6.88 14.11
CA ASP A 369 4.40 7.98 14.91
C ASP A 369 4.87 7.48 16.27
N GLU A 370 6.05 7.86 16.70
CA GLU A 370 6.66 7.35 17.93
C GLU A 370 5.92 7.80 19.20
N GLU A 371 5.37 9.02 19.21
CA GLU A 371 4.69 9.57 20.37
C GLU A 371 3.21 9.18 20.41
N THR A 372 2.48 9.39 19.30
CA THR A 372 1.04 9.15 19.26
C THR A 372 0.70 7.69 19.00
N LYS A 373 1.64 6.91 18.43
CA LYS A 373 1.47 5.53 17.96
C LYS A 373 0.38 5.40 16.88
N GLU A 374 0.06 6.50 16.19
CA GLU A 374 -0.86 6.53 15.05
C GLU A 374 -0.11 6.32 13.73
N ILE A 375 -0.81 5.83 12.72
CA ILE A 375 -0.25 5.73 11.37
C ILE A 375 -0.23 7.14 10.77
N ARG A 376 0.97 7.59 10.37
CA ARG A 376 1.14 8.84 9.61
C ARG A 376 1.86 8.58 8.30
N GLU A 377 1.79 9.54 7.41
CA GLU A 377 2.56 9.57 6.18
C GLU A 377 3.86 10.33 6.39
N GLU A 378 4.94 9.79 5.85
CA GLU A 378 6.25 10.43 5.81
C GLU A 378 6.74 10.47 4.36
N VAL A 379 7.32 11.58 3.96
CA VAL A 379 7.86 11.75 2.60
C VAL A 379 9.12 10.89 2.43
N ASP A 380 9.05 9.91 1.54
CA ASP A 380 10.15 9.00 1.22
C ASP A 380 10.99 9.47 0.03
N GLY A 381 10.39 10.24 -0.87
CA GLY A 381 11.05 10.87 -2.00
C GLY A 381 10.21 11.96 -2.62
N THR A 382 10.83 12.80 -3.45
CA THR A 382 10.14 13.88 -4.15
C THR A 382 10.48 13.88 -5.63
N PHE A 383 9.48 14.23 -6.44
CA PHE A 383 9.59 14.45 -7.88
C PHE A 383 9.11 15.87 -8.17
N LYS A 384 9.98 16.72 -8.69
CA LYS A 384 9.68 18.13 -8.97
C LYS A 384 9.73 18.38 -10.47
N GLN A 385 8.63 18.82 -11.04
CA GLN A 385 8.47 19.11 -12.46
C GLN A 385 7.31 20.10 -12.65
N TYR A 386 7.17 20.67 -13.84
CA TYR A 386 5.98 21.42 -14.21
C TYR A 386 4.77 20.47 -14.22
N PRO A 387 3.62 20.89 -13.66
CA PRO A 387 2.41 20.05 -13.59
C PRO A 387 1.69 20.00 -14.94
N LEU A 388 2.42 19.78 -16.02
CA LEU A 388 1.95 19.83 -17.40
C LEU A 388 2.33 18.57 -18.18
N ARG A 389 1.49 18.23 -19.14
CA ARG A 389 1.73 17.17 -20.13
C ARG A 389 1.21 17.63 -21.48
N LEU A 390 1.86 17.19 -22.58
CA LEU A 390 1.29 17.36 -23.91
C LEU A 390 -0.09 16.69 -23.99
N ALA A 391 -1.08 17.38 -24.52
CA ALA A 391 -2.46 16.99 -24.42
C ALA A 391 -3.29 17.20 -25.69
N TRP A 392 -2.71 17.07 -26.87
CA TRP A 392 -3.51 16.88 -28.08
C TRP A 392 -4.16 15.49 -28.08
N ALA A 393 -3.46 14.48 -27.56
CA ALA A 393 -4.02 13.15 -27.36
C ALA A 393 -3.53 12.52 -26.06
N ILE A 394 -4.43 11.77 -25.38
CA ILE A 394 -4.12 10.90 -24.23
C ILE A 394 -4.84 9.56 -24.40
N THR A 395 -4.40 8.55 -23.63
CA THR A 395 -5.16 7.29 -23.62
C THR A 395 -6.35 7.33 -22.67
N VAL A 396 -7.37 6.50 -22.97
CA VAL A 396 -8.53 6.29 -22.10
C VAL A 396 -8.12 5.95 -20.68
N HIS A 397 -7.08 5.13 -20.49
CA HIS A 397 -6.54 4.81 -19.17
C HIS A 397 -6.01 6.04 -18.41
N LYS A 398 -5.25 6.90 -19.10
CA LYS A 398 -4.71 8.13 -18.48
C LYS A 398 -5.78 9.20 -18.27
N SER A 399 -6.93 9.11 -18.96
CA SER A 399 -8.07 10.01 -18.75
C SER A 399 -8.94 9.62 -17.55
N GLN A 400 -8.67 8.49 -16.90
CA GLN A 400 -9.45 8.05 -15.75
C GLN A 400 -9.40 9.09 -14.61
N GLY A 401 -10.56 9.39 -14.03
CA GLY A 401 -10.72 10.46 -13.05
C GLY A 401 -10.90 11.87 -13.64
N LEU A 402 -10.49 12.12 -14.89
CA LEU A 402 -10.60 13.43 -15.56
C LEU A 402 -11.99 13.64 -16.17
N THR A 403 -12.28 14.89 -16.52
CA THR A 403 -13.53 15.30 -17.20
C THR A 403 -13.19 16.38 -18.22
N PHE A 404 -13.78 16.30 -19.41
CA PHE A 404 -13.53 17.22 -20.50
C PHE A 404 -14.84 17.78 -21.02
N ASP A 405 -14.83 19.06 -21.39
CA ASP A 405 -15.95 19.69 -22.05
C ASP A 405 -16.01 19.25 -23.50
N HIS A 406 -14.84 19.12 -24.17
CA HIS A 406 -14.75 18.73 -25.57
C HIS A 406 -13.71 17.58 -25.75
N ALA A 407 -14.14 16.51 -26.44
CA ALA A 407 -13.24 15.40 -26.74
C ALA A 407 -13.52 14.74 -28.09
N VAL A 408 -12.45 14.40 -28.82
CA VAL A 408 -12.49 13.52 -30.00
C VAL A 408 -12.18 12.10 -29.53
N LEU A 409 -13.13 11.18 -29.70
CA LEU A 409 -13.00 9.79 -29.25
C LEU A 409 -12.57 8.89 -30.41
N ASP A 410 -11.37 8.35 -30.34
CA ASP A 410 -10.81 7.36 -31.26
C ASP A 410 -10.69 6.02 -30.55
N ILE A 411 -11.85 5.37 -30.33
CA ILE A 411 -12.03 4.23 -29.45
C ILE A 411 -12.57 2.97 -30.13
N THR A 412 -12.62 2.94 -31.45
CA THR A 412 -13.18 1.83 -32.22
C THR A 412 -12.36 0.56 -32.05
N ASP A 413 -11.04 0.70 -31.83
CA ASP A 413 -10.12 -0.41 -31.58
C ASP A 413 -10.03 -0.76 -30.07
N SER A 414 -11.14 -0.62 -29.35
CA SER A 414 -11.27 -1.07 -27.97
C SER A 414 -11.04 -2.59 -27.90
N PHE A 415 -10.21 -3.02 -26.96
CA PHE A 415 -9.77 -4.43 -26.85
C PHE A 415 -10.15 -5.07 -25.49
N THR A 416 -10.67 -4.26 -24.56
CA THR A 416 -11.08 -4.76 -23.24
C THR A 416 -12.42 -4.19 -22.79
N HIS A 417 -13.05 -4.90 -21.86
CA HIS A 417 -14.28 -4.46 -21.19
C HIS A 417 -14.12 -3.07 -20.58
N GLY A 418 -15.16 -2.25 -20.70
CA GLY A 418 -15.28 -0.94 -20.05
C GLY A 418 -14.59 0.23 -20.75
N GLN A 419 -13.70 0.03 -21.72
CA GLN A 419 -12.96 1.13 -22.37
C GLN A 419 -13.88 2.17 -23.02
N VAL A 420 -14.91 1.73 -23.76
CA VAL A 420 -15.88 2.63 -24.41
C VAL A 420 -16.65 3.43 -23.37
N TYR A 421 -17.17 2.77 -22.33
CA TYR A 421 -17.88 3.44 -21.25
C TYR A 421 -16.98 4.48 -20.54
N VAL A 422 -15.74 4.13 -20.24
CA VAL A 422 -14.81 5.07 -19.60
C VAL A 422 -14.56 6.28 -20.50
N ALA A 423 -14.29 6.09 -21.79
CA ALA A 423 -14.03 7.18 -22.73
C ALA A 423 -15.24 8.13 -22.84
N LEU A 424 -16.43 7.58 -23.06
CA LEU A 424 -17.67 8.37 -23.17
C LEU A 424 -17.96 9.12 -21.86
N SER A 425 -17.76 8.46 -20.70
CA SER A 425 -18.01 9.06 -19.39
C SER A 425 -17.02 10.18 -19.01
N ARG A 426 -15.97 10.42 -19.82
CA ARG A 426 -15.07 11.59 -19.66
C ARG A 426 -15.71 12.89 -20.12
N CYS A 427 -16.66 12.84 -21.04
CA CYS A 427 -17.36 14.04 -21.52
C CYS A 427 -18.46 14.47 -20.55
N ARG A 428 -18.70 15.78 -20.44
CA ARG A 428 -19.81 16.33 -19.65
C ARG A 428 -21.13 16.21 -20.36
N THR A 429 -21.15 16.45 -21.69
CA THR A 429 -22.32 16.43 -22.53
C THR A 429 -22.10 15.61 -23.79
N LEU A 430 -23.19 15.25 -24.46
CA LEU A 430 -23.16 14.57 -25.75
C LEU A 430 -22.63 15.49 -26.86
N GLU A 431 -22.94 16.78 -26.81
CA GLU A 431 -22.52 17.77 -27.79
C GLU A 431 -21.02 18.04 -27.78
N GLY A 432 -20.41 17.98 -26.63
CA GLY A 432 -18.95 18.14 -26.46
C GLY A 432 -18.12 16.94 -26.96
N MET A 433 -18.79 15.92 -27.52
CA MET A 433 -18.14 14.72 -28.00
C MET A 433 -18.18 14.62 -29.53
N VAL A 434 -17.05 14.19 -30.11
CA VAL A 434 -16.96 13.82 -31.55
C VAL A 434 -16.36 12.41 -31.62
N LEU A 435 -16.96 11.55 -32.44
CA LEU A 435 -16.41 10.23 -32.76
C LEU A 435 -15.51 10.35 -34.00
N ALA A 436 -14.26 9.93 -33.91
CA ALA A 436 -13.32 9.87 -35.03
C ALA A 436 -13.68 8.75 -36.02
N ARG A 437 -14.33 7.71 -35.54
CA ARG A 437 -14.85 6.57 -36.33
C ARG A 437 -16.17 6.11 -35.73
N PRO A 438 -17.13 5.60 -36.55
CA PRO A 438 -18.41 5.15 -36.04
C PRO A 438 -18.25 3.95 -35.10
N LEU A 439 -19.06 3.91 -34.07
CA LEU A 439 -19.15 2.79 -33.14
C LEU A 439 -20.11 1.73 -33.68
N SER A 440 -19.79 0.48 -33.46
CA SER A 440 -20.68 -0.67 -33.68
C SER A 440 -21.10 -1.29 -32.37
N ALA A 441 -22.13 -2.12 -32.36
CA ALA A 441 -22.51 -2.88 -31.17
C ALA A 441 -21.36 -3.76 -30.64
N GLY A 442 -20.52 -4.27 -31.52
CA GLY A 442 -19.31 -5.04 -31.17
C GLY A 442 -18.17 -4.22 -30.54
N SER A 443 -18.22 -2.88 -30.67
CA SER A 443 -17.23 -2.01 -30.00
C SER A 443 -17.43 -1.94 -28.48
N VAL A 444 -18.67 -2.22 -27.99
CA VAL A 444 -18.99 -2.27 -26.56
C VAL A 444 -18.72 -3.67 -26.04
N ILE A 445 -17.48 -3.92 -25.67
CA ILE A 445 -17.04 -5.23 -25.15
C ILE A 445 -17.61 -5.44 -23.74
N THR A 446 -18.24 -6.58 -23.53
CA THR A 446 -18.83 -7.01 -22.26
C THR A 446 -18.14 -8.26 -21.73
N ASP A 447 -18.09 -8.41 -20.41
CA ASP A 447 -17.63 -9.61 -19.74
C ASP A 447 -18.78 -10.26 -18.98
N ALA A 448 -19.14 -11.48 -19.37
CA ALA A 448 -20.27 -12.21 -18.77
C ALA A 448 -20.06 -12.48 -17.26
N SER A 449 -18.81 -12.67 -16.82
CA SER A 449 -18.51 -12.91 -15.41
C SER A 449 -18.74 -11.64 -14.59
N VAL A 450 -18.43 -10.47 -15.15
CA VAL A 450 -18.68 -9.16 -14.52
C VAL A 450 -20.18 -8.91 -14.42
N THR A 451 -20.93 -9.16 -15.49
CA THR A 451 -22.38 -8.96 -15.48
C THR A 451 -23.05 -9.85 -14.43
N ALA A 452 -22.76 -11.15 -14.43
CA ALA A 452 -23.31 -12.09 -13.44
C ALA A 452 -22.94 -11.73 -11.99
N TYR A 453 -21.71 -11.24 -11.78
CA TYR A 453 -21.28 -10.79 -10.45
C TYR A 453 -22.05 -9.53 -10.02
N ILE A 454 -22.17 -8.52 -10.87
CA ILE A 454 -22.87 -7.26 -10.55
C ILE A 454 -24.34 -7.55 -10.26
N ASP A 455 -25.04 -8.36 -11.07
CA ASP A 455 -26.45 -8.65 -10.89
C ASP A 455 -26.68 -9.30 -9.51
N ARG A 456 -25.82 -10.23 -9.10
CA ARG A 456 -25.87 -10.84 -7.77
C ARG A 456 -25.64 -9.80 -6.66
N GLU A 457 -24.59 -8.99 -6.78
CA GLU A 457 -24.22 -7.99 -5.77
C GLU A 457 -25.30 -6.91 -5.60
N LEU A 458 -25.95 -6.49 -6.69
CA LEU A 458 -27.03 -5.49 -6.63
C LEU A 458 -28.27 -6.02 -5.92
N ILE A 459 -28.58 -7.31 -6.06
CA ILE A 459 -29.67 -7.96 -5.30
C ILE A 459 -29.33 -7.96 -3.81
N GLU A 460 -28.10 -8.33 -3.45
CA GLU A 460 -27.64 -8.32 -2.06
C GLU A 460 -27.57 -6.92 -1.46
N ALA A 461 -27.18 -5.92 -2.26
CA ALA A 461 -27.10 -4.50 -1.85
C ALA A 461 -28.46 -3.98 -1.36
N GLN A 462 -29.58 -4.41 -1.92
CA GLN A 462 -30.92 -4.00 -1.48
C GLN A 462 -31.23 -4.40 -0.03
N GLN A 463 -30.60 -5.45 0.48
CA GLN A 463 -30.78 -5.95 1.84
C GLN A 463 -29.70 -5.46 2.82
N THR A 464 -28.66 -4.80 2.31
CA THR A 464 -27.47 -4.45 3.09
C THR A 464 -27.78 -3.51 4.25
N GLU A 465 -28.57 -2.49 4.02
CA GLU A 465 -28.92 -1.50 5.05
C GLU A 465 -29.65 -2.11 6.24
N GLY A 466 -30.57 -3.02 5.98
CA GLY A 466 -31.31 -3.74 7.04
C GLY A 466 -30.42 -4.58 7.95
N LYS A 467 -29.25 -5.00 7.49
CA LYS A 467 -28.28 -5.79 8.25
C LYS A 467 -27.38 -4.93 9.16
N LEU A 468 -27.27 -3.62 8.89
CA LEU A 468 -26.35 -2.73 9.58
C LEU A 468 -26.49 -2.72 11.10
N PRO A 469 -27.70 -2.58 11.69
CA PRO A 469 -27.86 -2.55 13.15
C PRO A 469 -27.36 -3.81 13.82
N GLN A 470 -27.66 -4.96 13.25
CA GLN A 470 -27.20 -6.26 13.78
C GLN A 470 -25.67 -6.37 13.70
N MET A 471 -25.07 -5.98 12.57
CA MET A 471 -23.61 -6.05 12.38
C MET A 471 -22.87 -5.06 13.31
N MET A 472 -23.44 -3.90 13.59
CA MET A 472 -22.92 -2.96 14.59
C MET A 472 -22.95 -3.57 15.99
N TYR A 473 -24.06 -4.19 16.36
CA TYR A 473 -24.20 -4.89 17.64
C TYR A 473 -23.16 -6.00 17.78
N GLU A 474 -23.05 -6.88 16.77
CA GLU A 474 -22.11 -8.00 16.76
C GLU A 474 -20.67 -7.55 16.86
N TYR A 475 -20.31 -6.47 16.16
CA TYR A 475 -18.96 -5.92 16.23
C TYR A 475 -18.65 -5.34 17.61
N TYR A 476 -19.53 -4.51 18.15
CA TYR A 476 -19.35 -3.95 19.49
C TYR A 476 -19.23 -5.06 20.54
N PHE A 477 -20.10 -6.07 20.47
CA PHE A 477 -20.06 -7.23 21.33
C PHE A 477 -18.76 -8.04 21.17
N SER A 478 -18.27 -8.20 19.96
CA SER A 478 -17.01 -8.89 19.68
C SER A 478 -15.81 -8.17 20.30
N LEU A 479 -15.79 -6.83 20.27
CA LEU A 479 -14.73 -6.04 20.91
C LEU A 479 -14.76 -6.14 22.44
N LEU A 480 -15.95 -6.16 23.05
CA LEU A 480 -16.09 -6.42 24.47
C LEU A 480 -15.64 -7.83 24.85
N ASN A 481 -16.01 -8.84 24.05
CA ASN A 481 -15.54 -10.19 24.26
C ASN A 481 -14.01 -10.26 24.16
N GLU A 482 -13.40 -9.61 23.18
CA GLU A 482 -11.94 -9.56 23.07
C GLU A 482 -11.30 -8.86 24.26
N LEU A 483 -11.86 -7.74 24.73
CA LEU A 483 -11.35 -7.01 25.90
C LEU A 483 -11.35 -7.88 27.17
N PHE A 484 -12.46 -8.58 27.43
CA PHE A 484 -12.67 -9.36 28.64
C PHE A 484 -12.38 -10.86 28.49
N GLU A 485 -11.66 -11.29 27.43
CA GLU A 485 -11.16 -12.66 27.28
C GLU A 485 -9.79 -12.79 27.94
N PHE A 486 -9.68 -13.62 28.99
CA PHE A 486 -8.45 -13.84 29.75
C PHE A 486 -7.94 -15.30 29.72
N GLN A 487 -8.66 -16.19 29.02
CA GLN A 487 -8.30 -17.61 28.96
C GLN A 487 -6.95 -17.83 28.27
N LEU A 488 -6.62 -17.00 27.25
CA LEU A 488 -5.31 -17.08 26.58
C LEU A 488 -4.18 -16.72 27.55
N LEU A 489 -4.33 -15.63 28.30
CA LEU A 489 -3.34 -15.21 29.30
C LEU A 489 -3.12 -16.29 30.35
N LYS A 490 -4.19 -16.94 30.83
CA LYS A 490 -4.10 -18.05 31.77
C LYS A 490 -3.36 -19.25 31.15
N LYS A 491 -3.67 -19.63 29.90
CA LYS A 491 -2.99 -20.73 29.20
C LYS A 491 -1.48 -20.46 29.03
N ASP A 492 -1.11 -19.22 28.73
CA ASP A 492 0.30 -18.82 28.61
C ASP A 492 1.02 -18.91 29.98
N ALA A 493 0.36 -18.51 31.07
CA ALA A 493 0.88 -18.67 32.43
C ALA A 493 1.01 -20.17 32.82
N GLU A 494 0.05 -21.01 32.46
CA GLU A 494 0.10 -22.48 32.67
C GLU A 494 1.24 -23.10 31.86
N TYR A 495 1.47 -22.63 30.64
CA TYR A 495 2.59 -23.10 29.82
C TYR A 495 3.94 -22.71 30.44
N LEU A 496 4.08 -21.46 30.91
CA LEU A 496 5.27 -21.02 31.62
C LEU A 496 5.51 -21.87 32.89
N MET A 497 4.45 -22.08 33.71
CA MET A 497 4.53 -22.92 34.91
C MET A 497 5.02 -24.33 34.57
N ARG A 498 4.51 -24.96 33.52
CA ARG A 498 4.91 -26.29 33.07
C ARG A 498 6.39 -26.33 32.73
N VAL A 499 6.91 -25.39 31.94
CA VAL A 499 8.32 -25.32 31.58
C VAL A 499 9.21 -25.10 32.80
N VAL A 500 8.80 -24.24 33.75
CA VAL A 500 9.53 -24.01 35.00
C VAL A 500 9.55 -25.27 35.87
N ASN A 501 8.43 -25.96 36.02
CA ASN A 501 8.32 -27.19 36.79
C ASN A 501 9.17 -28.35 36.22
N GLU A 502 9.17 -28.50 34.88
CA GLU A 502 9.90 -29.58 34.21
C GLU A 502 11.44 -29.38 34.24
N HIS A 503 11.91 -28.14 34.14
CA HIS A 503 13.31 -27.87 33.88
C HIS A 503 14.00 -26.97 34.90
N LEU A 504 13.28 -26.25 35.75
CA LEU A 504 13.79 -25.18 36.61
C LEU A 504 13.29 -25.29 38.06
N TYR A 505 12.66 -26.40 38.45
CA TYR A 505 12.06 -26.55 39.79
C TYR A 505 13.03 -26.27 40.94
N SER A 506 14.31 -26.65 40.77
CA SER A 506 15.35 -26.44 41.79
C SER A 506 16.05 -25.07 41.64
N SER A 507 16.16 -24.53 40.43
CA SER A 507 16.88 -23.28 40.15
C SER A 507 15.98 -22.03 40.22
N ALA A 508 14.66 -22.19 40.13
CA ALA A 508 13.69 -21.10 40.23
C ALA A 508 12.45 -21.45 41.10
N PRO A 509 12.65 -21.97 42.35
CA PRO A 509 11.54 -22.41 43.17
C PRO A 509 10.54 -21.30 43.49
N ALA A 510 11.00 -20.08 43.76
CA ALA A 510 10.12 -18.92 44.05
C ALA A 510 9.24 -18.52 42.87
N LEU A 511 9.68 -18.72 41.62
CA LEU A 511 8.85 -18.49 40.42
C LEU A 511 7.78 -19.59 40.30
N LEU A 512 8.18 -20.87 40.54
CA LEU A 512 7.25 -21.98 40.49
C LEU A 512 6.14 -21.86 41.53
N GLU A 513 6.49 -21.57 42.79
CA GLU A 513 5.54 -21.35 43.88
C GLU A 513 4.59 -20.17 43.56
N GLY A 514 5.15 -19.09 43.00
CA GLY A 514 4.35 -17.94 42.57
C GLY A 514 3.31 -18.30 41.49
N LEU A 515 3.73 -19.04 40.46
CA LEU A 515 2.83 -19.52 39.40
C LEU A 515 1.79 -20.51 39.90
N GLN A 516 2.17 -21.43 40.77
CA GLN A 516 1.23 -22.39 41.41
C GLN A 516 0.19 -21.70 42.28
N ALA A 517 0.58 -20.66 43.01
CA ALA A 517 -0.32 -19.89 43.86
C ALA A 517 -1.28 -18.98 43.08
N VAL A 518 -0.83 -18.44 41.94
CA VAL A 518 -1.61 -17.45 41.17
C VAL A 518 -2.60 -18.09 40.22
N LEU A 519 -2.31 -19.24 39.62
CA LEU A 519 -3.17 -19.85 38.61
C LEU A 519 -4.59 -20.20 39.09
N PRO A 520 -4.79 -20.78 40.30
CA PRO A 520 -6.14 -20.97 40.84
C PRO A 520 -6.89 -19.65 41.04
N LYS A 521 -6.19 -18.61 41.52
CA LYS A 521 -6.79 -17.27 41.66
C LYS A 521 -7.14 -16.63 40.34
N MET A 522 -6.28 -16.77 39.33
CA MET A 522 -6.62 -16.34 37.96
C MET A 522 -7.89 -17.03 37.45
N GLN A 523 -8.07 -18.32 37.75
CA GLN A 523 -9.28 -19.04 37.36
C GLN A 523 -10.50 -18.42 38.03
N THR A 524 -10.49 -18.26 39.36
CA THR A 524 -11.68 -17.87 40.15
C THR A 524 -11.95 -16.36 40.11
N GLU A 525 -10.91 -15.52 40.20
CA GLU A 525 -11.04 -14.07 40.34
C GLU A 525 -10.98 -13.31 39.00
N VAL A 526 -10.40 -13.93 37.93
CA VAL A 526 -10.31 -13.27 36.63
C VAL A 526 -11.18 -13.99 35.60
N VAL A 527 -10.93 -15.26 35.30
CA VAL A 527 -11.60 -15.95 34.19
C VAL A 527 -13.09 -16.17 34.47
N GLU A 528 -13.44 -16.72 35.63
CA GLU A 528 -14.85 -16.98 35.98
C GLU A 528 -15.64 -15.69 36.19
N VAL A 529 -15.02 -14.67 36.80
CA VAL A 529 -15.63 -13.34 36.93
C VAL A 529 -15.89 -12.73 35.57
N SER A 530 -14.91 -12.81 34.65
CA SER A 530 -15.08 -12.34 33.28
C SER A 530 -16.23 -13.04 32.55
N GLN A 531 -16.29 -14.38 32.65
CA GLN A 531 -17.38 -15.15 32.02
C GLN A 531 -18.77 -14.78 32.57
N LYS A 532 -18.87 -14.55 33.88
CA LYS A 532 -20.10 -14.03 34.47
C LYS A 532 -20.44 -12.64 33.98
N PHE A 533 -19.44 -11.78 33.88
CA PHE A 533 -19.59 -10.42 33.37
C PHE A 533 -19.97 -10.39 31.89
N GLN A 534 -19.43 -11.30 31.06
CA GLN A 534 -19.79 -11.42 29.64
C GLN A 534 -21.29 -11.72 29.48
N ARG A 535 -21.88 -12.58 30.33
CA ARG A 535 -23.33 -12.82 30.32
C ARG A 535 -24.12 -11.58 30.75
N GLN A 536 -23.59 -10.82 31.72
CA GLN A 536 -24.25 -9.62 32.22
C GLN A 536 -24.30 -8.52 31.17
N TYR A 537 -23.18 -8.16 30.55
CA TYR A 537 -23.20 -7.10 29.53
C TYR A 537 -23.93 -7.55 28.28
N GLY A 538 -23.89 -8.84 27.93
CA GLY A 538 -24.71 -9.38 26.84
C GLY A 538 -26.20 -9.17 27.07
N ALA A 539 -26.70 -9.42 28.30
CA ALA A 539 -28.09 -9.15 28.67
C ALA A 539 -28.43 -7.64 28.68
N LEU A 540 -27.52 -6.80 29.18
CA LEU A 540 -27.70 -5.34 29.15
C LEU A 540 -27.76 -4.82 27.71
N MET A 541 -26.87 -5.24 26.83
CA MET A 541 -26.88 -4.86 25.40
C MET A 541 -28.19 -5.29 24.71
N GLN A 542 -28.73 -6.48 25.03
CA GLN A 542 -30.01 -6.93 24.48
C GLN A 542 -31.18 -6.07 24.97
N GLN A 543 -31.18 -5.66 26.27
CA GLN A 543 -32.18 -4.79 26.82
C GLN A 543 -32.15 -3.39 26.24
N SER A 544 -30.95 -2.84 26.01
CA SER A 544 -30.76 -1.50 25.44
C SER A 544 -31.07 -1.44 23.94
N GLY A 545 -31.23 -2.59 23.28
CA GLY A 545 -31.50 -2.69 21.85
C GLY A 545 -30.43 -1.98 21.05
N LEU A 546 -30.81 -1.07 20.14
CA LEU A 546 -29.90 -0.36 19.27
C LEU A 546 -29.17 0.83 19.94
N SER A 547 -29.57 1.22 21.16
CA SER A 547 -28.96 2.32 21.93
C SER A 547 -27.82 1.86 22.84
N PHE A 548 -27.38 0.58 22.73
CA PHE A 548 -26.41 -0.06 23.63
C PHE A 548 -25.14 0.77 23.86
N ALA A 549 -24.60 1.43 22.84
CA ALA A 549 -23.35 2.20 22.94
C ALA A 549 -23.47 3.44 23.87
N ARG A 550 -24.69 3.96 24.08
CA ARG A 550 -25.01 5.13 24.92
C ARG A 550 -25.73 4.77 26.21
N ASP A 551 -25.96 3.50 26.47
CA ASP A 551 -26.63 3.04 27.69
C ASP A 551 -25.74 3.33 28.90
N GLU A 552 -26.19 4.25 29.77
CA GLU A 552 -25.44 4.70 30.96
C GLU A 552 -25.11 3.54 31.89
N LYS A 553 -26.08 2.64 32.11
CA LYS A 553 -25.89 1.47 32.95
C LYS A 553 -24.86 0.49 32.41
N LEU A 554 -24.88 0.28 31.11
CA LEU A 554 -23.86 -0.55 30.44
C LEU A 554 -22.48 0.10 30.56
N GLN A 555 -22.35 1.41 30.28
CA GLN A 555 -21.09 2.14 30.35
C GLN A 555 -20.50 2.16 31.77
N GLU A 556 -21.34 2.41 32.78
CA GLU A 556 -20.94 2.34 34.21
C GLU A 556 -20.38 0.95 34.56
N ARG A 557 -21.08 -0.12 34.15
CA ARG A 557 -20.65 -1.49 34.42
C ARG A 557 -19.36 -1.87 33.65
N LEU A 558 -19.21 -1.43 32.41
CA LEU A 558 -17.99 -1.65 31.64
C LEU A 558 -16.79 -0.95 32.27
N LYS A 559 -16.96 0.30 32.67
CA LYS A 559 -15.91 1.09 33.36
C LYS A 559 -15.48 0.45 34.67
N ALA A 560 -16.43 0.05 35.50
CA ALA A 560 -16.16 -0.65 36.75
C ALA A 560 -15.42 -1.98 36.54
N ALA A 561 -15.81 -2.74 35.50
CA ALA A 561 -15.14 -4.01 35.14
C ALA A 561 -13.72 -3.79 34.62
N MET A 562 -13.49 -2.78 33.78
CA MET A 562 -12.14 -2.45 33.30
C MET A 562 -11.20 -2.11 34.45
N GLY A 563 -11.67 -1.31 35.42
CA GLY A 563 -10.93 -1.00 36.66
C GLY A 563 -10.66 -2.23 37.52
N TYR A 564 -11.65 -3.11 37.70
CA TYR A 564 -11.50 -4.34 38.44
C TYR A 564 -10.42 -5.25 37.84
N PHE A 565 -10.51 -5.54 36.55
CA PHE A 565 -9.57 -6.43 35.88
C PHE A 565 -8.16 -5.84 35.80
N ASP A 566 -8.03 -4.52 35.57
CA ASP A 566 -6.72 -3.86 35.61
C ASP A 566 -6.05 -4.05 36.96
N THR A 567 -6.76 -3.78 38.07
CA THR A 567 -6.25 -3.94 39.44
C THR A 567 -5.92 -5.41 39.73
N LYS A 568 -6.80 -6.35 39.35
CA LYS A 568 -6.60 -7.76 39.65
C LYS A 568 -5.43 -8.37 38.86
N LEU A 569 -5.22 -7.98 37.62
CA LEU A 569 -4.07 -8.44 36.86
C LEU A 569 -2.76 -7.95 37.46
N HIS A 570 -2.69 -6.71 37.91
CA HIS A 570 -1.52 -6.18 38.60
C HIS A 570 -1.27 -6.90 39.94
N GLU A 571 -2.32 -7.03 40.80
CA GLU A 571 -2.19 -7.72 42.07
C GLU A 571 -1.68 -9.14 41.95
N LEU A 572 -2.18 -9.89 40.97
CA LEU A 572 -1.86 -11.31 40.81
C LEU A 572 -0.56 -11.55 40.07
N LEU A 573 -0.29 -10.79 38.99
CA LEU A 573 0.78 -11.12 38.05
C LEU A 573 2.06 -10.32 38.22
N ASP A 574 2.05 -9.08 38.76
CA ASP A 574 3.28 -8.31 38.99
C ASP A 574 4.28 -9.04 39.90
N PRO A 575 3.85 -9.72 41.01
CA PRO A 575 4.75 -10.49 41.82
C PRO A 575 5.41 -11.69 41.08
N VAL A 576 4.68 -12.28 40.11
CA VAL A 576 5.20 -13.35 39.26
C VAL A 576 6.18 -12.78 38.25
N VAL A 577 5.84 -11.68 37.58
CA VAL A 577 6.69 -10.99 36.61
C VAL A 577 8.03 -10.58 37.24
N ALA A 578 8.03 -10.08 38.47
CA ALA A 578 9.25 -9.72 39.19
C ALA A 578 10.23 -10.88 39.38
N ARG A 579 9.73 -12.13 39.39
CA ARG A 579 10.52 -13.37 39.60
C ARG A 579 10.98 -14.05 38.31
N THR A 580 10.62 -13.53 37.13
CA THR A 580 10.96 -14.16 35.84
C THR A 580 12.44 -14.05 35.42
N LYS A 581 13.23 -13.23 36.09
CA LYS A 581 14.68 -13.11 35.81
C LYS A 581 15.43 -14.29 36.36
N VAL A 582 15.56 -15.39 35.61
CA VAL A 582 16.22 -16.64 36.00
C VAL A 582 17.49 -16.84 35.19
N VAL A 583 18.58 -17.26 35.83
CA VAL A 583 19.84 -17.62 35.16
C VAL A 583 19.79 -19.11 34.80
N ILE A 584 19.93 -19.42 33.50
CA ILE A 584 19.82 -20.79 32.98
C ILE A 584 21.08 -21.11 32.19
N ASN A 585 21.80 -22.19 32.57
CA ASN A 585 23.05 -22.59 31.94
C ASN A 585 22.87 -23.49 30.70
N ASN A 586 21.71 -24.12 30.53
CA ASN A 586 21.42 -25.03 29.42
C ASN A 586 20.73 -24.26 28.28
N LYS A 587 21.36 -24.22 27.07
CA LYS A 587 20.86 -23.50 25.91
C LYS A 587 19.47 -23.94 25.44
N GLN A 588 19.16 -25.23 25.50
CA GLN A 588 17.87 -25.77 25.07
C GLN A 588 16.76 -25.36 26.05
N VAL A 589 17.01 -25.49 27.34
CA VAL A 589 16.10 -25.02 28.40
C VAL A 589 15.90 -23.51 28.34
N THR A 590 16.99 -22.75 28.13
CA THR A 590 16.88 -21.28 27.92
C THR A 590 15.96 -20.92 26.78
N LYS A 591 16.04 -21.62 25.64
CA LYS A 591 15.16 -21.39 24.51
C LYS A 591 13.68 -21.70 24.81
N GLN A 592 13.41 -22.81 25.47
CA GLN A 592 12.06 -23.21 25.88
C GLN A 592 11.47 -22.23 26.90
N TYR A 593 12.25 -21.86 27.90
CA TYR A 593 11.86 -20.88 28.92
C TYR A 593 11.55 -19.51 28.30
N ASN A 594 12.45 -18.98 27.45
CA ASN A 594 12.24 -17.69 26.81
C ASN A 594 10.99 -17.70 25.92
N ASN A 595 10.74 -18.77 25.15
CA ASN A 595 9.52 -18.87 24.36
C ASN A 595 8.25 -18.84 25.21
N ALA A 596 8.24 -19.57 26.35
CA ALA A 596 7.10 -19.57 27.25
C ALA A 596 6.92 -18.22 27.97
N LEU A 597 8.03 -17.62 28.40
CA LEU A 597 8.05 -16.30 29.03
C LEU A 597 7.58 -15.22 28.07
N ASP A 598 8.08 -15.22 26.83
CA ASP A 598 7.69 -14.22 25.80
C ASP A 598 6.18 -14.30 25.50
N SER A 599 5.61 -15.52 25.38
CA SER A 599 4.15 -15.68 25.20
C SER A 599 3.37 -15.12 26.39
N PHE A 600 3.76 -15.45 27.60
CA PHE A 600 3.11 -14.98 28.81
C PHE A 600 3.22 -13.46 28.96
N MET A 601 4.40 -12.89 28.78
CA MET A 601 4.64 -11.45 28.89
C MET A 601 3.87 -10.69 27.83
N LEU A 602 3.81 -11.17 26.58
CA LEU A 602 3.04 -10.56 25.51
C LEU A 602 1.55 -10.50 25.89
N SER A 603 0.96 -11.63 26.28
CA SER A 603 -0.46 -11.69 26.67
C SER A 603 -0.77 -10.80 27.86
N TYR A 604 0.10 -10.79 28.90
CA TYR A 604 -0.05 -9.97 30.09
C TYR A 604 0.00 -8.49 29.77
N LYS A 605 1.07 -8.01 29.12
CA LYS A 605 1.27 -6.60 28.85
C LYS A 605 0.22 -6.04 27.87
N LEU A 606 -0.22 -6.85 26.87
CA LEU A 606 -1.31 -6.45 26.01
C LEU A 606 -2.61 -6.19 26.80
N LYS A 607 -2.98 -7.12 27.67
CA LYS A 607 -4.21 -6.97 28.49
C LYS A 607 -4.14 -5.78 29.43
N VAL A 608 -3.08 -5.69 30.22
CA VAL A 608 -2.85 -4.57 31.14
C VAL A 608 -2.78 -3.25 30.37
N GLY A 609 -2.00 -3.22 29.28
CA GLY A 609 -1.83 -2.03 28.46
C GLY A 609 -3.14 -1.49 27.86
N ILE A 610 -4.07 -2.37 27.50
CA ILE A 610 -5.41 -1.97 27.01
C ILE A 610 -6.27 -1.47 28.19
N LEU A 611 -6.39 -2.27 29.26
CA LEU A 611 -7.26 -1.96 30.41
C LEU A 611 -6.86 -0.67 31.11
N SER A 612 -5.59 -0.45 31.38
CA SER A 612 -5.07 0.76 32.05
C SER A 612 -5.39 2.05 31.26
N ARG A 613 -5.49 1.97 29.92
CA ARG A 613 -5.83 3.11 29.08
C ARG A 613 -7.35 3.39 28.98
N LEU A 614 -8.17 2.39 29.31
CA LEU A 614 -9.62 2.46 29.17
C LEU A 614 -10.38 2.59 30.49
N LYS A 615 -9.81 2.17 31.64
CA LYS A 615 -10.51 2.05 32.92
C LYS A 615 -11.22 3.31 33.42
N ASP A 616 -10.73 4.49 33.00
CA ASP A 616 -11.28 5.78 33.43
C ASP A 616 -12.22 6.43 32.42
N LYS A 617 -12.51 5.73 31.29
CA LYS A 617 -13.31 6.23 30.18
C LYS A 617 -14.52 5.34 29.91
N ASP A 618 -15.53 5.93 29.29
CA ASP A 618 -16.59 5.15 28.70
C ASP A 618 -16.05 4.35 27.50
N PHE A 619 -16.55 3.12 27.31
CA PHE A 619 -16.09 2.26 26.24
C PHE A 619 -16.58 2.79 24.88
N SER A 620 -15.64 3.04 23.98
CA SER A 620 -15.91 3.35 22.57
C SER A 620 -15.06 2.49 21.67
N ILE A 621 -15.55 2.19 20.47
CA ILE A 621 -14.78 1.48 19.42
C ILE A 621 -13.46 2.20 19.15
N ARG A 622 -13.50 3.53 19.04
CA ARG A 622 -12.32 4.37 18.79
C ARG A 622 -11.25 4.23 19.88
N ASP A 623 -11.64 4.37 21.14
CA ASP A 623 -10.69 4.33 22.25
C ASP A 623 -10.12 2.92 22.43
N TYR A 624 -10.95 1.89 22.24
CA TYR A 624 -10.49 0.50 22.26
C TYR A 624 -9.43 0.21 21.18
N LEU A 625 -9.71 0.55 19.92
CA LEU A 625 -8.76 0.33 18.81
C LEU A 625 -7.44 1.09 19.02
N ARG A 626 -7.51 2.33 19.54
CA ARG A 626 -6.32 3.11 19.93
C ARG A 626 -5.54 2.46 21.06
N ALA A 627 -6.22 2.05 22.13
CA ALA A 627 -5.57 1.40 23.28
C ALA A 627 -4.88 0.10 22.86
N LYS A 628 -5.56 -0.73 22.06
CA LYS A 628 -5.02 -1.99 21.52
C LYS A 628 -3.79 -1.75 20.65
N ALA A 629 -3.84 -0.79 19.73
CA ALA A 629 -2.73 -0.47 18.86
C ALA A 629 -1.50 0.02 19.66
N LYS A 630 -1.70 0.90 20.64
CA LYS A 630 -0.62 1.35 21.53
C LYS A 630 0.00 0.20 22.33
N ALA A 631 -0.82 -0.65 22.92
CA ALA A 631 -0.32 -1.80 23.68
C ALA A 631 0.53 -2.75 22.82
N VAL A 632 0.12 -3.02 21.58
CA VAL A 632 0.91 -3.85 20.63
C VAL A 632 2.25 -3.20 20.28
N LEU A 633 2.29 -1.87 20.13
CA LEU A 633 3.50 -1.15 19.72
C LEU A 633 4.49 -0.98 20.87
N ASP A 634 4.01 -0.73 22.09
CA ASP A 634 4.86 -0.64 23.28
C ASP A 634 5.63 -1.94 23.52
N GLU A 635 5.02 -3.11 23.27
CA GLU A 635 5.69 -4.40 23.35
C GLU A 635 6.86 -4.51 22.37
N VAL A 636 6.68 -4.03 21.16
CA VAL A 636 7.71 -4.09 20.13
C VAL A 636 8.93 -3.22 20.49
N GLU A 637 8.74 -2.08 21.17
CA GLU A 637 9.82 -1.19 21.62
C GLU A 637 10.62 -1.79 22.77
N ILE A 638 9.97 -2.47 23.71
CA ILE A 638 10.64 -3.11 24.85
C ILE A 638 11.56 -4.23 24.37
N ASP A 639 11.12 -5.03 23.40
CA ASP A 639 11.93 -6.10 22.81
C ASP A 639 13.20 -5.54 22.12
N GLU A 640 13.13 -4.33 21.53
CA GLU A 640 14.30 -3.65 20.96
C GLU A 640 15.29 -3.13 21.98
N THR A 641 14.81 -2.55 23.06
CA THR A 641 15.70 -2.03 24.14
C THR A 641 16.44 -3.18 24.81
N GLU A 642 15.78 -4.31 25.04
CA GLU A 642 16.45 -5.50 25.58
C GLU A 642 17.46 -6.10 24.60
N VAL A 643 17.18 -6.15 23.31
CA VAL A 643 18.13 -6.63 22.28
C VAL A 643 19.31 -5.67 22.12
N LYS A 644 19.08 -4.34 22.19
CA LYS A 644 20.15 -3.33 22.16
C LYS A 644 21.02 -3.39 23.42
N VAL A 645 20.42 -3.61 24.59
CA VAL A 645 21.14 -3.77 25.86
C VAL A 645 21.94 -5.09 25.87
N LYS A 646 21.38 -6.21 25.41
CA LYS A 646 22.10 -7.47 25.24
C LYS A 646 23.28 -7.35 24.25
N LYS A 647 23.10 -6.64 23.13
CA LYS A 647 24.18 -6.34 22.18
C LYS A 647 25.23 -5.37 22.75
N LYS A 648 24.84 -4.42 23.60
CA LYS A 648 25.78 -3.53 24.29
C LYS A 648 26.55 -4.27 25.38
N LYS A 649 25.89 -5.07 26.21
CA LYS A 649 26.58 -5.87 27.26
C LYS A 649 27.57 -6.88 26.67
N VAL A 650 27.26 -7.50 25.53
CA VAL A 650 28.20 -8.41 24.83
C VAL A 650 29.35 -7.63 24.18
N LYS A 651 29.22 -6.30 23.93
CA LYS A 651 30.29 -5.45 23.42
C LYS A 651 31.17 -4.83 24.51
N GLU A 652 30.73 -4.74 25.77
CA GLU A 652 31.47 -4.08 26.84
C GLU A 652 32.44 -5.01 27.58
N GLU A 653 32.37 -6.35 27.38
CA GLU A 653 33.26 -7.32 28.01
C GLU A 653 34.49 -7.77 27.19
N LYS A 654 34.74 -7.11 26.04
CA LYS A 654 36.01 -7.31 25.31
C LYS A 654 36.84 -6.04 25.35
N PRO A 655 38.10 -6.07 25.81
CA PRO A 655 38.97 -4.90 25.79
C PRO A 655 39.06 -4.39 24.35
N LYS A 656 38.94 -3.08 24.17
CA LYS A 656 39.13 -2.41 22.90
C LYS A 656 40.51 -2.75 22.34
N LYS A 657 40.58 -3.72 21.43
CA LYS A 657 41.70 -3.79 20.50
C LYS A 657 41.60 -2.60 19.58
N GLU A 658 42.64 -1.82 19.48
CA GLU A 658 42.82 -0.79 18.45
C GLU A 658 42.38 -1.36 17.11
N LYS A 659 41.68 -0.55 16.30
CA LYS A 659 41.35 -0.93 14.93
C LYS A 659 42.64 -1.04 14.13
N VAL A 660 43.23 -2.23 14.15
CA VAL A 660 44.33 -2.56 13.25
C VAL A 660 43.74 -2.52 11.85
N ASP A 661 44.30 -1.68 10.99
CA ASP A 661 43.99 -1.71 9.56
C ASP A 661 44.33 -3.07 8.98
N THR A 662 43.31 -3.95 8.95
CA THR A 662 43.47 -5.35 8.54
C THR A 662 43.91 -5.49 7.08
N ARG A 663 43.63 -4.47 6.24
CA ARG A 663 44.02 -4.46 4.82
C ARG A 663 45.46 -4.02 4.68
N GLY A 664 45.83 -2.94 5.34
CA GLY A 664 47.23 -2.46 5.41
C GLY A 664 48.20 -3.50 6.00
N LEU A 665 47.75 -4.26 7.02
CA LEU A 665 48.55 -5.36 7.57
C LEU A 665 48.74 -6.50 6.54
N THR A 666 47.72 -6.88 5.76
CA THR A 666 47.86 -7.86 4.67
C THR A 666 48.91 -7.41 3.66
N PHE A 667 48.81 -6.16 3.23
CA PHE A 667 49.70 -5.56 2.24
C PHE A 667 51.15 -5.50 2.77
N LYS A 668 51.33 -5.11 4.03
CA LYS A 668 52.65 -5.09 4.69
C LYS A 668 53.30 -6.47 4.70
N MET A 669 52.58 -7.51 5.12
CA MET A 669 53.07 -8.87 5.14
C MET A 669 53.42 -9.39 3.74
N PHE A 670 52.67 -9.00 2.73
CA PHE A 670 52.98 -9.33 1.34
C PHE A 670 54.25 -8.64 0.87
N ARG A 671 54.46 -7.36 1.23
CA ARG A 671 55.71 -6.61 0.96
C ARG A 671 56.91 -7.17 1.72
N GLU A 672 56.73 -7.83 2.84
CA GLU A 672 57.74 -8.54 3.59
C GLU A 672 58.12 -9.91 2.96
N GLY A 673 57.49 -10.25 1.80
CA GLY A 673 57.84 -11.45 1.01
C GLY A 673 57.03 -12.71 1.38
N LYS A 674 55.99 -12.61 2.22
CA LYS A 674 55.12 -13.76 2.54
C LYS A 674 54.16 -14.04 1.41
N THR A 675 53.94 -15.30 1.13
CA THR A 675 52.96 -15.75 0.14
C THR A 675 51.54 -15.57 0.63
N ILE A 676 50.58 -15.48 -0.28
CA ILE A 676 49.13 -15.35 0.03
C ILE A 676 48.65 -16.45 0.96
N LYS A 677 49.15 -17.67 0.80
CA LYS A 677 48.79 -18.83 1.67
C LYS A 677 49.35 -18.68 3.07
N GLU A 678 50.60 -18.23 3.20
CA GLU A 678 51.23 -17.98 4.52
C GLU A 678 50.54 -16.87 5.28
N ILE A 679 50.20 -15.76 4.59
CA ILE A 679 49.44 -14.64 5.16
C ILE A 679 48.06 -15.11 5.63
N ALA A 680 47.37 -15.94 4.83
CA ALA A 680 46.07 -16.50 5.20
C ALA A 680 46.14 -17.37 6.45
N ALA A 681 47.15 -18.26 6.55
CA ALA A 681 47.37 -19.13 7.70
C ALA A 681 47.73 -18.34 8.96
N GLU A 682 48.68 -17.42 8.87
CA GLU A 682 49.18 -16.65 10.02
C GLU A 682 48.10 -15.68 10.59
N ARG A 683 47.24 -15.15 9.72
CA ARG A 683 46.18 -14.26 10.11
C ARG A 683 44.83 -14.92 10.36
N SER A 684 44.75 -16.25 10.25
CA SER A 684 43.48 -17.01 10.34
C SER A 684 42.38 -16.46 9.41
N LEU A 685 42.78 -16.07 8.18
CA LEU A 685 41.89 -15.59 7.13
C LEU A 685 41.79 -16.66 6.03
N THR A 686 40.73 -16.57 5.21
CA THR A 686 40.68 -17.39 3.99
C THR A 686 41.58 -16.77 2.91
N VAL A 687 42.15 -17.62 2.05
CA VAL A 687 42.96 -17.19 0.91
C VAL A 687 42.22 -16.10 0.08
N GLY A 688 40.92 -16.33 -0.20
CA GLY A 688 40.10 -15.37 -0.91
C GLY A 688 39.92 -14.00 -0.23
N THR A 689 40.03 -13.95 1.12
CA THR A 689 40.02 -12.67 1.86
C THR A 689 41.33 -11.91 1.69
N VAL A 690 42.46 -12.60 1.71
CA VAL A 690 43.80 -12.03 1.47
C VAL A 690 43.88 -11.49 0.03
N GLU A 691 43.41 -12.25 -0.93
CA GLU A 691 43.33 -11.86 -2.36
C GLU A 691 42.47 -10.61 -2.57
N ASN A 692 41.29 -10.53 -1.93
CA ASN A 692 40.44 -9.34 -1.99
C ASN A 692 41.11 -8.11 -1.33
N HIS A 693 41.91 -8.29 -0.27
CA HIS A 693 42.70 -7.20 0.30
C HIS A 693 43.76 -6.69 -0.71
N LEU A 694 44.50 -7.60 -1.36
CA LEU A 694 45.51 -7.23 -2.32
C LEU A 694 44.93 -6.59 -3.60
N ALA A 695 43.76 -7.03 -4.06
CA ALA A 695 43.08 -6.45 -5.21
C ALA A 695 42.77 -4.94 -5.02
N LEU A 696 42.50 -4.51 -3.79
CA LEU A 696 42.31 -3.08 -3.48
C LEU A 696 43.60 -2.27 -3.69
N PHE A 697 44.77 -2.83 -3.33
CA PHE A 697 46.07 -2.19 -3.52
C PHE A 697 46.52 -2.24 -4.98
N VAL A 698 46.08 -3.25 -5.74
CA VAL A 698 46.25 -3.24 -7.20
C VAL A 698 45.42 -2.13 -7.81
N LYS A 699 44.16 -1.95 -7.40
CA LYS A 699 43.26 -0.91 -7.90
C LYS A 699 43.74 0.51 -7.54
N SER A 700 44.29 0.72 -6.33
CA SER A 700 44.86 2.02 -5.91
C SER A 700 46.22 2.33 -6.56
N GLY A 701 46.85 1.34 -7.18
CA GLY A 701 48.18 1.50 -7.79
C GLY A 701 49.38 1.26 -6.88
N ASP A 702 49.13 0.94 -5.59
CA ASP A 702 50.17 0.66 -4.60
C ASP A 702 50.83 -0.71 -4.80
N LEU A 703 50.19 -1.61 -5.51
CA LEU A 703 50.67 -2.92 -5.90
C LEU A 703 50.56 -3.08 -7.43
N LYS A 704 51.67 -3.53 -8.07
CA LYS A 704 51.61 -3.84 -9.50
C LYS A 704 51.04 -5.24 -9.70
N VAL A 705 50.17 -5.42 -10.69
CA VAL A 705 49.56 -6.72 -10.99
C VAL A 705 50.62 -7.78 -11.36
N ASP A 706 51.75 -7.36 -11.93
CA ASP A 706 52.87 -8.24 -12.30
C ASP A 706 53.52 -8.90 -11.07
N GLU A 707 53.35 -8.36 -9.88
CA GLU A 707 53.91 -8.90 -8.64
C GLU A 707 53.04 -10.06 -8.07
N VAL A 708 51.81 -10.20 -8.55
CA VAL A 708 50.81 -11.18 -8.03
C VAL A 708 50.25 -12.14 -9.09
N VAL A 709 50.29 -11.75 -10.38
CA VAL A 709 49.78 -12.56 -11.51
C VAL A 709 50.83 -12.57 -12.61
N SER A 710 51.12 -13.75 -13.16
CA SER A 710 52.10 -13.89 -14.26
C SER A 710 51.69 -13.09 -15.51
N THR A 711 52.65 -12.52 -16.21
CA THR A 711 52.42 -11.71 -17.40
C THR A 711 51.66 -12.50 -18.50
N GLN A 712 51.90 -13.82 -18.56
CA GLN A 712 51.20 -14.70 -19.50
C GLN A 712 49.71 -14.83 -19.15
N HIS A 713 49.38 -15.08 -17.86
CA HIS A 713 47.99 -15.16 -17.38
C HIS A 713 47.27 -13.84 -17.57
N GLN A 714 47.89 -12.71 -17.24
CA GLN A 714 47.31 -11.38 -17.46
C GLN A 714 46.93 -11.16 -18.94
N LYS A 715 47.82 -11.50 -19.89
CA LYS A 715 47.57 -11.29 -21.31
C LYS A 715 46.32 -12.07 -21.78
N ILE A 716 46.19 -13.31 -21.36
CA ILE A 716 45.05 -14.18 -21.73
C ILE A 716 43.76 -13.68 -21.05
N ILE A 717 43.78 -13.38 -19.73
CA ILE A 717 42.62 -12.88 -19.01
C ILE A 717 42.13 -11.56 -19.60
N ARG A 718 43.03 -10.59 -19.90
CA ARG A 718 42.68 -9.32 -20.55
C ARG A 718 42.09 -9.52 -21.94
N GLY A 719 42.62 -10.50 -22.70
CA GLY A 719 42.11 -10.86 -24.04
C GLY A 719 40.65 -11.33 -23.96
N ILE A 720 40.34 -12.21 -23.02
CA ILE A 720 38.98 -12.74 -22.81
C ILE A 720 38.04 -11.63 -22.31
N ILE A 721 38.47 -10.82 -21.35
CA ILE A 721 37.65 -9.73 -20.85
C ILE A 721 37.28 -8.75 -21.96
N LYS A 722 38.23 -8.40 -22.84
CA LYS A 722 37.98 -7.50 -23.97
C LYS A 722 37.08 -8.09 -25.07
N SER A 723 36.88 -9.41 -25.09
CA SER A 723 35.98 -10.08 -26.05
C SER A 723 34.51 -9.98 -25.66
N PHE A 724 34.19 -9.59 -24.43
CA PHE A 724 32.81 -9.40 -23.98
C PHE A 724 32.27 -8.05 -24.46
N ASN A 725 31.21 -8.08 -25.28
CA ASN A 725 30.47 -6.89 -25.73
C ASN A 725 29.33 -6.45 -24.77
N LYS A 726 29.18 -7.13 -23.63
CA LYS A 726 28.13 -6.89 -22.63
C LYS A 726 28.70 -7.06 -21.20
N ALA A 727 27.92 -6.67 -20.18
CA ALA A 727 28.27 -6.94 -18.80
C ALA A 727 28.52 -8.45 -18.59
N TYR A 728 29.60 -8.81 -17.90
CA TYR A 728 30.04 -10.18 -17.62
C TYR A 728 30.22 -10.41 -16.11
N SER A 729 30.08 -11.65 -15.69
CA SER A 729 30.42 -12.09 -14.32
C SER A 729 31.81 -12.72 -14.26
N LEU A 730 32.36 -12.84 -13.05
CA LEU A 730 33.63 -13.58 -12.84
C LEU A 730 33.56 -15.04 -13.34
N SER A 731 32.38 -15.65 -13.22
CA SER A 731 32.15 -17.03 -13.69
C SER A 731 32.20 -17.12 -15.20
N ASP A 732 31.69 -16.11 -15.91
CA ASP A 732 31.72 -16.10 -17.40
C ASP A 732 33.15 -16.05 -17.91
N VAL A 733 34.02 -15.26 -17.29
CA VAL A 733 35.44 -15.17 -17.63
C VAL A 733 36.13 -16.49 -17.26
N LYS A 734 35.88 -17.09 -16.10
CA LYS A 734 36.49 -18.34 -15.65
C LYS A 734 36.13 -19.51 -16.55
N ASN A 735 34.89 -19.59 -17.03
CA ASN A 735 34.42 -20.66 -17.91
C ASN A 735 35.12 -20.71 -19.29
N LEU A 736 35.76 -19.60 -19.71
CA LEU A 736 36.51 -19.48 -20.96
C LEU A 736 38.02 -19.67 -20.75
N LEU A 737 38.46 -19.90 -19.50
CA LEU A 737 39.86 -20.08 -19.14
C LEU A 737 40.12 -21.54 -18.74
N PRO A 738 41.33 -22.08 -19.00
CA PRO A 738 41.78 -23.37 -18.48
C PRO A 738 41.69 -23.47 -16.96
N ASP A 739 41.71 -24.70 -16.41
CA ASP A 739 41.52 -24.96 -15.00
C ASP A 739 42.60 -24.39 -14.08
N ASP A 740 43.80 -24.14 -14.58
CA ASP A 740 44.94 -23.59 -13.87
C ASP A 740 44.79 -22.08 -13.55
N TYR A 741 43.83 -21.37 -14.19
CA TYR A 741 43.53 -19.97 -13.88
C TYR A 741 42.58 -19.84 -12.69
N THR A 742 42.96 -19.06 -11.70
CA THR A 742 42.15 -18.90 -10.48
C THR A 742 41.19 -17.70 -10.54
N TYR A 743 40.10 -17.75 -9.81
CA TYR A 743 39.21 -16.59 -9.63
C TYR A 743 39.94 -15.37 -9.06
N ALA A 744 40.97 -15.58 -8.28
CA ALA A 744 41.80 -14.52 -7.71
C ALA A 744 42.58 -13.76 -8.78
N GLU A 745 43.25 -14.48 -9.67
CA GLU A 745 43.99 -13.87 -10.78
C GLU A 745 43.06 -13.05 -11.67
N ILE A 746 41.84 -13.55 -11.96
CA ILE A 746 40.82 -12.81 -12.72
C ILE A 746 40.46 -11.49 -12.00
N LYS A 747 40.21 -11.55 -10.70
CA LYS A 747 39.89 -10.34 -9.89
C LYS A 747 41.03 -9.33 -9.87
N LEU A 748 42.27 -9.78 -9.72
CA LEU A 748 43.43 -8.92 -9.68
C LEU A 748 43.67 -8.23 -11.01
N VAL A 749 43.48 -8.94 -12.15
CA VAL A 749 43.58 -8.36 -13.48
C VAL A 749 42.43 -7.38 -13.75
N ILE A 750 41.21 -7.68 -13.32
CA ILE A 750 40.08 -6.75 -13.42
C ILE A 750 40.37 -5.48 -12.60
N ALA A 751 40.83 -5.62 -11.36
CA ALA A 751 41.19 -4.48 -10.51
C ALA A 751 42.26 -3.57 -11.14
N ASP A 752 43.19 -4.14 -11.89
CA ASP A 752 44.19 -3.38 -12.65
C ASP A 752 43.61 -2.71 -13.92
N MET A 753 42.61 -3.31 -14.54
CA MET A 753 41.92 -2.74 -15.71
C MET A 753 40.94 -1.63 -15.33
N GLU A 754 40.54 -1.54 -14.06
CA GLU A 754 39.65 -0.53 -13.52
C GLU A 754 40.36 0.68 -12.88
N LYS A 755 41.72 0.72 -13.00
CA LYS A 755 42.52 1.92 -12.66
C LYS A 755 42.18 3.06 -13.64
#